data_82f294581d001415927f93c21fa69d33
#
_entry.id   82f294581d001415927f93c21fa69d33
#
_cell.length_a   1.000
_cell.length_b   1.000
_cell.length_c   1.000
_cell.angle_alpha   90.00
_cell.angle_beta   90.00
_cell.angle_gamma   90.00
#
_symmetry.space_group_name_H-M   'P 1'
#
loop_
_entity.id
_entity.type
_entity.pdbx_description
1 polymer ?
#
loop_
_entity_poly.entity_id
_entity_poly.type
_entity_poly.pdbx_seq_one_letter_code
_entity_poly.pdbx_strand_id
1 'polypeptide(L)'
;MKQPLYLLLVATLCSAAEPHLPPGTKALQSAAPNGRGPLALVNLNHHVLGHARVFGGKQPDLFVAGYGGPQAVHLFKWVDTSENGAPVFAEPVVVKCAFKDKGSVFQRDGGAVIGLWIDKEELVTTEFDREKLEFRETKREKLPKAVKSPSSLGVLTNGEGYDLAFELSNGGKGAEGSANTEEWRPFNSSGIAVGELRYRYLIGWPAKGEVRQITKTKREVFFSMHGITGIDLGSGHERDLITGSRQGNLVFYHNKAEGGFALGTKRLVAGEDGNALRHPSINPSVAAYPGGLIACGEGSLYFYRFTGKWAKTGAPVFAEPVSVLQEHADLYAGTLPSPTTVDWNGDGVLDILAGNSEGFVLFFENVGSNDEPKFLPATRVQAGGREIQVQAGYSGSLQGLQEARWGYLSPNAIDWNDDGVLDLITGDITGNYLIYLNRGTKTAAKLDAARPLYCDGIDLHGMWRCRPALAKIGGRIALAIVDGDDHFHLYWRIDDYNVEDGGKLKLDDGRLIGTSGGVGGMSGRCKLDFFDWNQDGALDFVIGTGRVVAIPDRETGYPMAALGQNPVVGGLIGSLVDKALPAKLKKTIGTPLVMLNTGTNEAMKFARPLVFRDEQNVVIQPGGAHETGAVGTLLGGNGPNLLICNEAGRMFLLPGNKLQTTP
;
A
#
# COMPACT_ATOMS: atom_id res chain seq x y z
N MET A 1 18.28 36.54 -0.03
CA MET A 1 17.04 37.09 0.54
C MET A 1 15.96 36.04 0.53
N LYS A 2 15.55 35.63 1.73
CA LYS A 2 14.34 34.85 2.09
C LYS A 2 13.91 33.72 1.13
N GLN A 3 14.43 32.53 1.32
CA GLN A 3 13.76 31.28 0.90
C GLN A 3 12.64 30.96 1.91
N PRO A 4 11.45 30.65 1.47
CA PRO A 4 10.36 30.25 2.36
C PRO A 4 10.34 28.73 2.56
N LEU A 5 10.39 28.30 3.73
CA LEU A 5 9.51 27.49 4.59
C LEU A 5 8.60 26.41 3.94
N TYR A 6 9.01 25.78 2.85
CA TYR A 6 8.21 24.70 2.24
C TYR A 6 8.62 23.28 2.65
N LEU A 7 9.67 23.13 3.47
CA LEU A 7 10.24 21.82 3.81
C LEU A 7 9.57 21.11 5.00
N LEU A 8 8.54 21.67 5.61
CA LEU A 8 7.89 21.08 6.79
C LEU A 8 6.49 20.49 6.52
N LEU A 9 5.97 20.62 5.30
CA LEU A 9 4.55 20.25 5.03
C LEU A 9 4.31 18.83 4.57
N VAL A 10 5.33 18.07 4.16
CA VAL A 10 5.13 16.71 3.63
C VAL A 10 5.08 15.64 4.74
N ALA A 11 5.64 15.91 5.90
CA ALA A 11 5.68 14.93 7.00
C ALA A 11 4.51 15.06 8.02
N THR A 12 3.67 16.10 7.92
CA THR A 12 2.64 16.38 8.95
C THR A 12 1.20 16.30 8.46
N LEU A 13 0.94 15.90 7.22
CA LEU A 13 -0.39 15.92 6.60
C LEU A 13 -1.06 14.55 6.40
N CYS A 14 -0.52 13.47 6.93
CA CYS A 14 -1.18 12.17 6.96
C CYS A 14 -1.76 11.86 8.34
N SER A 15 -2.58 12.75 8.90
CA SER A 15 -3.57 12.27 9.85
C SER A 15 -4.68 11.63 9.00
N ALA A 16 -4.69 10.31 8.91
CA ALA A 16 -5.77 9.58 8.27
C ALA A 16 -7.10 10.07 8.87
N ALA A 17 -8.02 10.44 7.99
CA ALA A 17 -9.36 10.74 8.41
C ALA A 17 -9.98 9.47 9.00
N GLU A 18 -10.67 9.58 10.11
CA GLU A 18 -11.49 8.50 10.65
C GLU A 18 -12.45 8.00 9.56
N PRO A 19 -12.62 6.68 9.39
CA PRO A 19 -13.57 6.15 8.44
C PRO A 19 -14.97 6.69 8.71
N HIS A 20 -15.68 7.08 7.65
CA HIS A 20 -17.10 7.38 7.70
C HIS A 20 -17.81 6.63 6.58
N LEU A 21 -18.55 5.60 6.94
CA LEU A 21 -19.27 4.72 6.02
C LEU A 21 -20.75 4.73 6.36
N PRO A 22 -21.65 4.66 5.36
CA PRO A 22 -23.10 4.71 5.60
C PRO A 22 -23.58 3.48 6.39
N PRO A 23 -24.71 3.58 7.11
CA PRO A 23 -25.36 2.43 7.73
C PRO A 23 -25.67 1.34 6.71
N GLY A 24 -25.41 0.08 7.08
CA GLY A 24 -25.59 -1.07 6.20
C GLY A 24 -24.37 -1.42 5.34
N THR A 25 -23.29 -0.65 5.42
CA THR A 25 -22.00 -1.04 4.84
C THR A 25 -21.55 -2.38 5.38
N LYS A 26 -21.15 -3.27 4.48
CA LYS A 26 -20.58 -4.58 4.84
C LYS A 26 -19.06 -4.53 4.59
N ALA A 27 -18.26 -4.71 5.64
CA ALA A 27 -16.87 -5.11 5.46
C ALA A 27 -16.88 -6.52 4.87
N LEU A 28 -16.18 -6.73 3.76
CA LEU A 28 -16.08 -8.05 3.16
C LEU A 28 -15.10 -8.90 4.00
N GLN A 29 -15.50 -10.11 4.30
CA GLN A 29 -14.73 -11.04 5.12
C GLN A 29 -14.40 -12.30 4.34
N SER A 30 -13.33 -12.99 4.75
CA SER A 30 -12.94 -14.27 4.19
C SER A 30 -14.00 -15.34 4.44
N ALA A 31 -14.41 -16.05 3.39
CA ALA A 31 -15.30 -17.20 3.47
C ALA A 31 -14.55 -18.55 3.63
N ALA A 32 -13.23 -18.54 3.76
CA ALA A 32 -12.45 -19.74 4.04
C ALA A 32 -12.82 -20.36 5.40
N PRO A 33 -12.50 -21.64 5.64
CA PRO A 33 -12.71 -22.26 6.95
C PRO A 33 -12.13 -21.42 8.08
N ASN A 34 -12.91 -21.24 9.15
CA ASN A 34 -12.61 -20.33 10.30
C ASN A 34 -12.39 -18.86 9.88
N GLY A 35 -12.89 -18.45 8.70
CA GLY A 35 -12.67 -17.11 8.19
C GLY A 35 -11.19 -16.78 7.98
N ARG A 36 -10.31 -17.77 7.77
CA ARG A 36 -8.86 -17.54 7.61
C ARG A 36 -8.56 -16.75 6.35
N GLY A 37 -7.68 -15.79 6.47
CA GLY A 37 -7.15 -14.99 5.38
C GLY A 37 -5.85 -14.31 5.76
N PRO A 38 -5.19 -13.60 4.82
CA PRO A 38 -4.05 -12.77 5.14
C PRO A 38 -4.41 -11.78 6.25
N LEU A 39 -3.49 -11.57 7.20
CA LEU A 39 -3.69 -10.63 8.29
C LEU A 39 -3.92 -9.23 7.73
N ALA A 40 -5.14 -8.71 7.92
CA ALA A 40 -5.53 -7.40 7.45
C ALA A 40 -5.01 -6.32 8.40
N LEU A 41 -4.24 -5.41 7.84
CA LEU A 41 -3.64 -4.31 8.57
C LEU A 41 -4.62 -3.13 8.68
N VAL A 42 -4.42 -2.28 9.68
CA VAL A 42 -5.31 -1.12 9.92
C VAL A 42 -4.79 0.16 9.27
N ASN A 43 -3.53 0.20 8.86
CA ASN A 43 -2.87 1.37 8.28
C ASN A 43 -2.09 1.01 7.02
N LEU A 44 -1.74 2.04 6.23
CA LEU A 44 -0.97 1.91 5.00
C LEU A 44 0.40 1.28 5.22
N ASN A 45 1.09 1.64 6.29
CA ASN A 45 2.40 1.11 6.64
C ASN A 45 2.40 0.57 8.07
N HIS A 46 3.17 -0.48 8.29
CA HIS A 46 3.25 -1.15 9.58
C HIS A 46 4.69 -1.38 9.99
N HIS A 47 4.88 -1.37 11.30
CA HIS A 47 6.13 -1.69 11.95
C HIS A 47 5.92 -2.90 12.86
N VAL A 48 6.56 -4.01 12.56
CA VAL A 48 6.58 -5.17 13.47
C VAL A 48 7.52 -4.85 14.62
N LEU A 49 6.95 -4.69 15.80
CA LEU A 49 7.71 -4.31 17.01
C LEU A 49 8.46 -5.49 17.62
N GLY A 50 7.93 -6.70 17.47
CA GLY A 50 8.47 -7.91 18.05
C GLY A 50 7.39 -8.84 18.59
N HIS A 51 7.79 -9.78 19.44
CA HIS A 51 6.90 -10.82 19.92
C HIS A 51 7.14 -11.15 21.40
N ALA A 52 6.11 -11.67 22.04
CA ALA A 52 6.18 -12.17 23.42
C ALA A 52 5.02 -13.14 23.72
N ARG A 53 5.19 -14.07 24.65
CA ARG A 53 4.11 -14.94 25.11
C ARG A 53 3.24 -14.24 26.14
N VAL A 54 2.27 -13.46 25.67
CA VAL A 54 1.34 -12.73 26.53
C VAL A 54 0.21 -13.62 27.00
N PHE A 55 -0.38 -14.38 26.10
CA PHE A 55 -1.56 -15.23 26.38
C PHE A 55 -1.22 -16.69 26.66
N GLY A 56 0.06 -17.05 26.82
CA GLY A 56 0.49 -18.39 27.21
C GLY A 56 0.38 -19.46 26.12
N GLY A 57 0.28 -19.08 24.85
CA GLY A 57 0.25 -19.99 23.69
C GLY A 57 1.56 -20.75 23.46
N LYS A 58 1.52 -21.78 22.60
CA LYS A 58 2.73 -22.55 22.20
C LYS A 58 3.73 -21.67 21.45
N GLN A 59 3.24 -20.74 20.63
CA GLN A 59 4.05 -19.73 19.95
C GLN A 59 3.77 -18.35 20.55
N PRO A 60 4.66 -17.38 20.38
CA PRO A 60 4.45 -16.03 20.90
C PRO A 60 3.41 -15.25 20.11
N ASP A 61 2.83 -14.30 20.79
CA ASP A 61 1.92 -13.28 20.26
C ASP A 61 2.73 -12.17 19.59
N LEU A 62 2.13 -11.45 18.63
CA LEU A 62 2.82 -10.46 17.79
C LEU A 62 2.38 -9.04 18.15
N PHE A 63 3.35 -8.14 18.31
CA PHE A 63 3.12 -6.70 18.47
C PHE A 63 3.43 -5.97 17.17
N VAL A 64 2.46 -5.19 16.70
CA VAL A 64 2.56 -4.40 15.45
C VAL A 64 2.11 -2.97 15.71
N ALA A 65 2.89 -2.01 15.28
CA ALA A 65 2.52 -0.60 15.30
C ALA A 65 2.07 -0.14 13.90
N GLY A 66 1.05 0.71 13.85
CA GLY A 66 0.64 1.37 12.62
C GLY A 66 1.45 2.64 12.37
N TYR A 67 1.72 2.91 11.09
CA TYR A 67 2.37 4.14 10.63
C TYR A 67 1.54 4.77 9.51
N GLY A 68 1.29 6.07 9.60
CA GLY A 68 0.55 6.78 8.54
C GLY A 68 -0.98 6.85 8.73
N GLY A 69 -1.51 6.41 9.86
CA GLY A 69 -2.94 6.44 10.19
C GLY A 69 -3.19 6.67 11.67
N PRO A 70 -4.35 6.26 12.23
CA PRO A 70 -4.54 6.20 13.66
C PRO A 70 -3.46 5.33 14.26
N GLN A 71 -2.48 5.98 14.89
CA GLN A 71 -1.30 5.28 15.38
C GLN A 71 -1.68 4.55 16.67
N ALA A 72 -1.63 3.23 16.63
CA ALA A 72 -1.86 2.36 17.78
C ALA A 72 -0.90 1.18 17.74
N VAL A 73 -0.61 0.63 18.90
CA VAL A 73 0.03 -0.67 19.03
C VAL A 73 -1.06 -1.74 19.11
N HIS A 74 -0.96 -2.72 18.25
CA HIS A 74 -1.87 -3.86 18.17
C HIS A 74 -1.15 -5.12 18.65
N LEU A 75 -1.83 -5.90 19.45
CA LEU A 75 -1.39 -7.20 19.93
C LEU A 75 -2.25 -8.29 19.29
N PHE A 76 -1.61 -9.16 18.52
CA PHE A 76 -2.22 -10.31 17.86
C PHE A 76 -1.91 -11.58 18.64
N LYS A 77 -2.94 -12.24 19.17
CA LYS A 77 -2.80 -13.51 19.88
C LYS A 77 -2.54 -14.63 18.89
N TRP A 78 -1.47 -15.40 19.07
CA TRP A 78 -1.24 -16.61 18.29
C TRP A 78 -2.31 -17.68 18.60
N VAL A 79 -2.84 -18.31 17.56
CA VAL A 79 -3.87 -19.36 17.68
C VAL A 79 -3.47 -20.66 17.00
N ASP A 80 -2.75 -20.60 15.88
CA ASP A 80 -2.39 -21.78 15.09
C ASP A 80 -1.16 -21.53 14.20
N THR A 81 -0.72 -22.57 13.54
CA THR A 81 0.27 -22.53 12.47
C THR A 81 -0.33 -23.25 11.26
N SER A 82 -0.35 -22.61 10.10
CA SER A 82 -0.91 -23.15 8.87
C SER A 82 -0.05 -24.28 8.29
N GLU A 83 -0.58 -25.02 7.33
CA GLU A 83 0.12 -26.12 6.67
C GLU A 83 1.45 -25.72 6.02
N ASN A 84 1.53 -24.51 5.48
CA ASN A 84 2.74 -23.93 4.91
C ASN A 84 3.68 -23.28 5.93
N GLY A 85 3.36 -23.43 7.23
CA GLY A 85 4.19 -22.95 8.34
C GLY A 85 3.99 -21.50 8.73
N ALA A 86 3.05 -20.78 8.11
CA ALA A 86 2.75 -19.40 8.50
C ALA A 86 2.04 -19.33 9.87
N PRO A 87 2.39 -18.38 10.73
CA PRO A 87 1.65 -18.17 11.97
C PRO A 87 0.24 -17.64 11.67
N VAL A 88 -0.74 -18.10 12.46
CA VAL A 88 -2.14 -17.68 12.41
C VAL A 88 -2.48 -16.99 13.73
N PHE A 89 -3.06 -15.80 13.63
CA PHE A 89 -3.41 -14.99 14.78
C PHE A 89 -4.93 -14.79 14.88
N ALA A 90 -5.41 -14.52 16.09
CA ALA A 90 -6.76 -13.99 16.31
C ALA A 90 -6.84 -12.51 15.91
N GLU A 91 -8.06 -11.95 15.91
CA GLU A 91 -8.26 -10.51 15.78
C GLU A 91 -7.42 -9.73 16.80
N PRO A 92 -6.85 -8.56 16.41
CA PRO A 92 -5.99 -7.81 17.29
C PRO A 92 -6.76 -7.10 18.40
N VAL A 93 -6.09 -6.95 19.54
CA VAL A 93 -6.50 -6.01 20.57
C VAL A 93 -5.61 -4.77 20.56
N VAL A 94 -6.21 -3.60 20.78
CA VAL A 94 -5.46 -2.34 20.89
C VAL A 94 -4.79 -2.29 22.28
N VAL A 95 -3.49 -2.06 22.27
CA VAL A 95 -2.68 -1.91 23.47
C VAL A 95 -2.61 -0.43 23.86
N LYS A 96 -2.83 -0.14 25.13
CA LYS A 96 -2.59 1.19 25.68
C LYS A 96 -1.10 1.47 25.72
N CYS A 97 -0.65 2.41 24.89
CA CYS A 97 0.74 2.80 24.77
C CYS A 97 0.85 4.29 24.45
N ALA A 98 1.73 4.99 25.16
CA ALA A 98 2.02 6.39 24.88
C ALA A 98 2.91 6.56 23.63
N PHE A 99 3.60 5.49 23.21
CA PHE A 99 4.53 5.43 22.10
C PHE A 99 3.91 4.67 20.95
N LYS A 100 4.28 4.99 19.70
CA LYS A 100 3.46 4.57 18.56
C LYS A 100 4.22 3.84 17.47
N ASP A 101 5.47 4.17 17.17
CA ASP A 101 6.14 3.68 15.96
C ASP A 101 7.61 3.25 16.15
N LYS A 102 8.43 4.03 16.78
CA LYS A 102 9.87 3.76 16.87
C LYS A 102 10.21 2.95 18.12
N GLY A 103 9.92 1.65 18.08
CA GLY A 103 10.12 0.80 19.22
C GLY A 103 10.48 -0.64 18.88
N SER A 104 10.79 -1.40 19.90
CA SER A 104 10.97 -2.84 19.84
C SER A 104 10.38 -3.48 21.09
N VAL A 105 9.71 -4.63 20.92
CA VAL A 105 9.11 -5.39 22.01
C VAL A 105 9.76 -6.77 22.07
N PHE A 106 10.15 -7.19 23.25
CA PHE A 106 10.75 -8.51 23.50
C PHE A 106 10.41 -9.03 24.88
N GLN A 107 10.61 -10.32 25.08
CA GLN A 107 10.41 -10.95 26.37
C GLN A 107 11.77 -11.26 27.01
N ARG A 108 11.94 -10.84 28.26
CA ARG A 108 13.11 -11.21 29.07
C ARG A 108 12.99 -12.63 29.61
N ASP A 109 14.14 -13.22 29.95
CA ASP A 109 14.19 -14.39 30.83
C ASP A 109 13.46 -14.05 32.13
N GLY A 110 12.57 -14.95 32.59
CA GLY A 110 11.68 -14.65 33.71
C GLY A 110 10.31 -14.10 33.35
N GLY A 111 10.04 -13.84 32.03
CA GLY A 111 8.69 -13.65 31.51
C GLY A 111 8.20 -12.21 31.40
N ALA A 112 8.94 -11.21 31.89
CA ALA A 112 8.58 -9.81 31.72
C ALA A 112 8.64 -9.41 30.25
N VAL A 113 7.60 -8.72 29.74
CA VAL A 113 7.54 -8.18 28.38
C VAL A 113 7.93 -6.72 28.42
N ILE A 114 9.00 -6.39 27.70
CA ILE A 114 9.62 -5.08 27.69
C ILE A 114 9.38 -4.41 26.35
N GLY A 115 8.96 -3.14 26.38
CA GLY A 115 8.96 -2.24 25.23
C GLY A 115 10.06 -1.21 25.37
N LEU A 116 10.86 -1.05 24.33
CA LEU A 116 11.85 0.03 24.20
C LEU A 116 11.39 0.99 23.10
N TRP A 117 11.40 2.29 23.39
CA TRP A 117 10.84 3.30 22.51
C TRP A 117 11.79 4.48 22.36
N ILE A 118 11.83 5.05 21.17
CA ILE A 118 12.52 6.31 20.91
C ILE A 118 11.51 7.44 20.98
N ASP A 119 11.65 8.30 22.01
CA ASP A 119 10.86 9.52 22.15
C ASP A 119 11.80 10.73 22.02
N LYS A 120 11.82 11.35 20.83
CA LYS A 120 12.73 12.44 20.49
C LYS A 120 14.21 12.07 20.67
N GLU A 121 14.84 12.56 21.74
CA GLU A 121 16.25 12.30 22.08
C GLU A 121 16.39 11.37 23.30
N GLU A 122 15.34 10.62 23.63
CA GLU A 122 15.30 9.75 24.79
C GLU A 122 14.95 8.31 24.41
N LEU A 123 15.54 7.37 25.13
CA LEU A 123 15.14 5.97 25.16
C LEU A 123 14.20 5.78 26.36
N VAL A 124 13.02 5.28 26.09
CA VAL A 124 12.03 4.98 27.11
C VAL A 124 11.88 3.47 27.23
N THR A 125 12.05 2.95 28.43
CA THR A 125 11.79 1.56 28.77
C THR A 125 10.41 1.46 29.40
N THR A 126 9.62 0.52 28.92
CA THR A 126 8.29 0.22 29.44
C THR A 126 8.20 -1.26 29.79
N GLU A 127 7.33 -1.60 30.73
CA GLU A 127 6.95 -2.96 31.04
C GLU A 127 5.46 -3.16 30.70
N PHE A 128 5.13 -4.30 30.11
CA PHE A 128 3.77 -4.60 29.68
C PHE A 128 2.95 -5.23 30.80
N ASP A 129 1.89 -4.55 31.19
CA ASP A 129 0.86 -5.06 32.10
C ASP A 129 -0.15 -5.91 31.31
N ARG A 130 -0.13 -7.23 31.54
CA ARG A 130 -0.98 -8.20 30.83
C ARG A 130 -2.46 -8.08 31.16
N GLU A 131 -2.80 -7.66 32.37
CA GLU A 131 -4.20 -7.53 32.81
C GLU A 131 -4.85 -6.29 32.22
N LYS A 132 -4.08 -5.21 32.10
CA LYS A 132 -4.57 -3.92 31.59
C LYS A 132 -4.31 -3.72 30.10
N LEU A 133 -3.55 -4.63 29.46
CA LEU A 133 -3.06 -4.51 28.09
C LEU A 133 -2.39 -3.14 27.87
N GLU A 134 -1.43 -2.80 28.72
CA GLU A 134 -0.83 -1.47 28.78
C GLU A 134 0.68 -1.55 28.93
N PHE A 135 1.41 -0.72 28.15
CA PHE A 135 2.83 -0.47 28.40
C PHE A 135 2.99 0.68 29.39
N ARG A 136 3.63 0.43 30.52
CA ARG A 136 3.92 1.42 31.57
C ARG A 136 5.37 1.79 31.55
N GLU A 137 5.65 3.09 31.53
CA GLU A 137 7.01 3.61 31.61
C GLU A 137 7.65 3.21 32.95
N THR A 138 8.84 2.63 32.88
CA THR A 138 9.64 2.22 34.05
C THR A 138 10.96 2.99 34.13
N LYS A 139 11.50 3.44 32.96
CA LYS A 139 12.75 4.18 32.89
C LYS A 139 12.75 5.09 31.69
N ARG A 140 13.39 6.24 31.82
CA ARG A 140 13.66 7.17 30.72
C ARG A 140 15.10 7.67 30.83
N GLU A 141 15.84 7.64 29.74
CA GLU A 141 17.23 8.05 29.68
C GLU A 141 17.56 8.72 28.37
N LYS A 142 18.47 9.71 28.39
CA LYS A 142 18.90 10.40 27.17
C LYS A 142 19.67 9.45 26.26
N LEU A 143 19.35 9.50 24.98
CA LEU A 143 20.15 8.82 23.95
C LEU A 143 21.60 9.38 23.96
N PRO A 144 22.58 8.51 23.74
CA PRO A 144 23.96 8.96 23.57
C PRO A 144 24.09 9.99 22.43
N LYS A 145 24.97 10.98 22.57
CA LYS A 145 25.18 12.07 21.58
C LYS A 145 25.46 11.57 20.15
N ALA A 146 25.99 10.34 20.01
CA ALA A 146 26.25 9.73 18.72
C ALA A 146 24.97 9.22 18.04
N VAL A 147 23.89 8.97 18.78
CA VAL A 147 22.60 8.44 18.30
C VAL A 147 21.67 9.64 18.03
N LYS A 148 21.79 10.23 16.85
CA LYS A 148 20.99 11.39 16.46
C LYS A 148 19.84 10.96 15.54
N SER A 149 18.62 11.28 15.93
CA SER A 149 17.40 11.04 15.14
C SER A 149 17.35 9.64 14.51
N PRO A 150 17.45 8.57 15.32
CA PRO A 150 17.40 7.22 14.79
C PRO A 150 16.05 6.94 14.14
N SER A 151 16.05 6.15 13.07
CA SER A 151 14.83 5.73 12.36
C SER A 151 14.23 4.48 12.98
N SER A 152 15.07 3.61 13.54
CA SER A 152 14.64 2.39 14.21
C SER A 152 15.69 1.93 15.23
N LEU A 153 15.27 1.02 16.10
CA LEU A 153 16.14 0.34 17.03
C LEU A 153 15.92 -1.18 16.97
N GLY A 154 16.99 -1.93 17.16
CA GLY A 154 16.98 -3.38 17.31
C GLY A 154 17.58 -3.79 18.64
N VAL A 155 17.05 -4.86 19.18
CA VAL A 155 17.48 -5.46 20.46
C VAL A 155 18.22 -6.75 20.17
N LEU A 156 19.39 -6.91 20.80
CA LEU A 156 20.15 -8.16 20.82
C LEU A 156 20.20 -8.66 22.26
N THR A 157 19.50 -9.74 22.53
CA THR A 157 19.46 -10.32 23.87
C THR A 157 20.74 -11.09 24.18
N ASN A 158 21.18 -11.09 25.44
CA ASN A 158 22.40 -11.77 25.87
C ASN A 158 22.23 -12.52 27.22
N GLY A 159 21.02 -13.01 27.47
CA GLY A 159 20.67 -13.77 28.70
C GLY A 159 20.49 -12.90 29.93
N GLU A 160 21.43 -12.02 30.25
CA GLU A 160 21.36 -11.14 31.44
C GLU A 160 20.91 -9.71 31.12
N GLY A 161 20.90 -9.33 29.82
CA GLY A 161 20.58 -7.99 29.38
C GLY A 161 20.38 -7.92 27.87
N TYR A 162 20.59 -6.75 27.33
CA TYR A 162 20.50 -6.53 25.88
C TYR A 162 21.46 -5.44 25.42
N ASP A 163 21.95 -5.59 24.21
CA ASP A 163 22.64 -4.55 23.45
C ASP A 163 21.68 -3.92 22.48
N LEU A 164 21.84 -2.64 22.14
CA LEU A 164 20.97 -1.90 21.24
C LEU A 164 21.72 -1.52 19.95
N ALA A 165 21.07 -1.75 18.84
CA ALA A 165 21.50 -1.24 17.54
C ALA A 165 20.52 -0.21 17.03
N PHE A 166 21.02 0.94 16.58
CA PHE A 166 20.22 2.02 16.02
C PHE A 166 20.57 2.21 14.55
N GLU A 167 19.53 2.43 13.75
CA GLU A 167 19.69 2.79 12.36
C GLU A 167 19.64 4.30 12.19
N LEU A 168 20.68 4.88 11.59
CA LEU A 168 20.81 6.30 11.35
C LEU A 168 20.99 6.61 9.86
N SER A 169 20.57 7.80 9.45
CA SER A 169 20.84 8.31 8.11
C SER A 169 22.23 8.93 8.02
N ASN A 170 22.88 8.81 6.86
CA ASN A 170 24.14 9.52 6.58
C ASN A 170 23.97 11.04 6.45
N GLY A 171 22.75 11.58 6.58
CA GLY A 171 22.48 13.00 6.42
C GLY A 171 22.52 13.50 4.98
N GLY A 172 22.73 12.61 4.01
CA GLY A 172 22.70 12.98 2.59
C GLY A 172 21.37 13.65 2.24
N LYS A 173 21.42 14.72 1.47
CA LYS A 173 20.24 15.24 0.78
C LYS A 173 19.91 14.19 -0.26
N GLY A 174 18.97 13.32 0.06
CA GLY A 174 18.53 12.32 -0.90
C GLY A 174 17.86 12.98 -2.07
N ALA A 175 17.57 12.20 -3.08
CA ALA A 175 16.68 12.56 -4.18
C ALA A 175 15.22 12.81 -3.71
N GLU A 176 15.00 13.15 -2.47
CA GLU A 176 13.79 13.83 -2.01
C GLU A 176 13.89 15.27 -2.49
N GLY A 177 13.87 15.40 -3.81
CA GLY A 177 13.77 16.68 -4.46
C GLY A 177 12.48 17.35 -4.02
N SER A 178 12.53 18.66 -3.92
CA SER A 178 11.33 19.48 -3.94
C SER A 178 10.44 19.06 -5.11
N ALA A 179 9.18 19.39 -5.09
CA ALA A 179 8.21 19.11 -6.14
C ALA A 179 8.59 19.65 -7.55
N ASN A 180 9.81 20.05 -7.77
CA ASN A 180 10.38 20.38 -9.07
C ASN A 180 10.77 19.08 -9.77
N THR A 181 10.11 18.81 -10.84
CA THR A 181 10.08 17.59 -11.62
C THR A 181 11.44 16.98 -12.00
N GLU A 182 12.51 17.74 -12.06
CA GLU A 182 13.85 17.22 -12.36
C GLU A 182 14.55 16.56 -11.17
N GLU A 183 14.25 16.97 -9.94
CA GLU A 183 14.85 16.43 -8.73
C GLU A 183 14.27 15.07 -8.30
N TRP A 184 13.12 14.69 -8.83
CA TRP A 184 12.48 13.40 -8.60
C TRP A 184 13.02 12.30 -9.53
N ARG A 185 13.62 12.67 -10.64
CA ARG A 185 14.16 11.71 -11.61
C ARG A 185 15.55 11.24 -11.17
N PRO A 186 15.85 9.93 -11.29
CA PRO A 186 17.20 9.43 -10.98
C PRO A 186 18.27 9.96 -11.94
N PHE A 187 17.84 10.46 -13.12
CA PHE A 187 18.71 11.01 -14.15
C PHE A 187 18.11 12.30 -14.71
N ASN A 188 18.96 13.27 -15.02
CA ASN A 188 18.57 14.46 -15.76
C ASN A 188 18.43 14.17 -17.27
N SER A 189 18.02 15.17 -18.06
CA SER A 189 17.87 15.08 -19.52
C SER A 189 19.15 14.69 -20.27
N SER A 190 20.32 14.87 -19.65
CA SER A 190 21.63 14.48 -20.20
C SER A 190 22.03 13.06 -19.81
N GLY A 191 21.16 12.30 -19.10
CA GLY A 191 21.46 10.94 -18.63
C GLY A 191 22.39 10.88 -17.44
N ILE A 192 22.64 12.01 -16.76
CA ILE A 192 23.50 12.06 -15.58
C ILE A 192 22.64 11.79 -14.34
N ALA A 193 23.09 10.88 -13.48
CA ALA A 193 22.45 10.61 -12.21
C ALA A 193 22.47 11.87 -11.32
N VAL A 194 21.30 12.29 -10.85
CA VAL A 194 21.13 13.50 -10.04
C VAL A 194 20.73 13.13 -8.62
N GLY A 195 21.23 13.91 -7.67
CA GLY A 195 20.95 13.78 -6.25
C GLY A 195 21.85 12.78 -5.51
N GLU A 196 21.96 12.97 -4.22
CA GLU A 196 22.64 12.04 -3.33
C GLU A 196 21.67 11.00 -2.80
N LEU A 197 22.02 9.72 -2.93
CA LEU A 197 21.26 8.63 -2.35
C LEU A 197 21.35 8.67 -0.82
N ARG A 198 20.23 8.49 -0.15
CA ARG A 198 20.21 8.31 1.30
C ARG A 198 20.60 6.89 1.66
N TYR A 199 21.60 6.79 2.49
CA TYR A 199 22.03 5.53 3.06
C TYR A 199 21.77 5.51 4.55
N ARG A 200 21.56 4.31 5.06
CA ARG A 200 21.51 4.02 6.50
C ARG A 200 22.76 3.29 6.93
N TYR A 201 23.09 3.45 8.20
CA TYR A 201 24.18 2.75 8.87
C TYR A 201 23.81 2.48 10.31
N LEU A 202 24.55 1.60 10.96
CA LEU A 202 24.22 1.14 12.31
C LEU A 202 25.21 1.70 13.33
N ILE A 203 24.64 2.15 14.45
CA ILE A 203 25.35 2.49 15.68
C ILE A 203 24.96 1.46 16.74
N GLY A 204 25.94 0.88 17.42
CA GLY A 204 25.75 -0.02 18.54
C GLY A 204 25.90 0.69 19.87
N TRP A 205 24.97 0.44 20.77
CA TRP A 205 25.05 0.81 22.18
C TRP A 205 25.03 -0.47 23.01
N PRO A 206 26.22 -1.03 23.32
CA PRO A 206 26.30 -2.24 24.14
C PRO A 206 25.92 -1.96 25.57
N ALA A 207 25.38 -2.96 26.28
CA ALA A 207 25.08 -2.90 27.70
C ALA A 207 26.32 -2.55 28.55
N LYS A 208 27.48 -2.98 28.07
CA LYS A 208 28.80 -2.64 28.66
C LYS A 208 29.70 -2.11 27.55
N GLY A 209 30.26 -0.92 27.74
CA GLY A 209 31.18 -0.30 26.78
C GLY A 209 30.65 0.97 26.12
N GLU A 210 31.40 1.49 25.16
CA GLU A 210 31.10 2.75 24.50
C GLU A 210 30.22 2.57 23.26
N VAL A 211 29.38 3.57 23.01
CA VAL A 211 28.61 3.69 21.78
C VAL A 211 29.53 3.93 20.60
N ARG A 212 29.35 3.16 19.53
CA ARG A 212 30.18 3.27 18.33
C ARG A 212 29.43 2.92 17.04
N GLN A 213 29.91 3.45 15.92
CA GLN A 213 29.47 2.96 14.62
C GLN A 213 29.92 1.49 14.46
N ILE A 214 28.96 0.61 14.12
CA ILE A 214 29.19 -0.84 14.00
C ILE A 214 29.21 -1.33 12.57
N THR A 215 28.73 -0.54 11.61
CA THR A 215 28.93 -0.80 10.18
C THR A 215 30.24 -0.18 9.69
N LYS A 216 30.80 -0.76 8.62
CA LYS A 216 32.09 -0.30 8.07
C LYS A 216 32.04 1.12 7.55
N THR A 217 30.93 1.49 6.94
CA THR A 217 30.71 2.82 6.34
C THR A 217 29.36 3.39 6.74
N LYS A 218 29.14 4.68 6.43
CA LYS A 218 27.82 5.33 6.52
C LYS A 218 26.97 5.14 5.26
N ARG A 219 27.35 4.22 4.38
CA ARG A 219 26.66 3.90 3.12
C ARG A 219 26.39 2.39 3.04
N GLU A 220 25.76 1.83 4.07
CA GLU A 220 25.57 0.39 4.17
C GLU A 220 24.26 -0.10 3.55
N VAL A 221 23.16 0.53 3.88
CA VAL A 221 21.83 0.13 3.42
C VAL A 221 21.16 1.32 2.77
N PHE A 222 20.67 1.12 1.54
CA PHE A 222 19.95 2.17 0.85
C PHE A 222 18.58 2.38 1.52
N PHE A 223 18.41 3.53 2.11
CA PHE A 223 17.19 4.10 2.64
C PHE A 223 16.23 3.08 3.28
N SER A 224 16.54 2.61 4.47
CA SER A 224 15.57 1.88 5.31
C SER A 224 14.72 2.87 6.10
N MET A 225 13.46 2.54 6.33
CA MET A 225 12.58 3.37 7.18
C MET A 225 12.36 2.75 8.54
N HIS A 226 12.26 1.43 8.65
CA HIS A 226 11.89 0.76 9.88
C HIS A 226 12.41 -0.67 9.88
N GLY A 227 12.88 -1.12 11.03
CA GLY A 227 13.09 -2.52 11.29
C GLY A 227 14.54 -2.99 11.18
N ILE A 228 15.08 -3.13 12.35
CA ILE A 228 16.28 -3.89 12.62
C ILE A 228 15.94 -4.85 13.77
N THR A 229 16.36 -6.08 13.67
CA THR A 229 16.15 -7.09 14.71
C THR A 229 17.40 -7.92 14.96
N GLY A 230 17.62 -8.30 16.21
CA GLY A 230 18.47 -9.43 16.55
C GLY A 230 17.78 -10.73 16.15
N ILE A 231 18.51 -11.72 15.71
CA ILE A 231 17.96 -13.02 15.32
C ILE A 231 18.93 -14.14 15.67
N ASP A 232 18.39 -15.28 16.09
CA ASP A 232 19.13 -16.54 16.21
C ASP A 232 18.82 -17.43 14.99
N LEU A 233 19.86 -17.73 14.22
CA LEU A 233 19.78 -18.62 13.05
C LEU A 233 20.53 -19.94 13.29
N GLY A 234 20.50 -20.43 14.53
CA GLY A 234 21.13 -21.69 14.93
C GLY A 234 22.54 -21.52 15.50
N SER A 235 22.95 -20.28 15.79
CA SER A 235 24.19 -19.97 16.53
C SER A 235 24.02 -20.10 18.04
N GLY A 236 22.77 -20.24 18.52
CA GLY A 236 22.43 -20.28 19.94
C GLY A 236 22.29 -18.91 20.59
N HIS A 237 22.37 -17.82 19.79
CA HIS A 237 22.20 -16.45 20.31
C HIS A 237 21.43 -15.55 19.33
N GLU A 238 20.48 -14.80 19.84
CA GLU A 238 19.75 -13.75 19.10
C GLU A 238 20.65 -12.52 18.88
N ARG A 239 21.79 -12.71 18.26
CA ARG A 239 22.81 -11.67 18.17
C ARG A 239 23.18 -11.28 16.75
N ASP A 240 22.84 -12.09 15.77
CA ASP A 240 22.92 -11.70 14.38
C ASP A 240 21.90 -10.60 14.07
N LEU A 241 22.19 -9.75 13.11
CA LEU A 241 21.30 -8.64 12.76
C LEU A 241 20.70 -8.82 11.38
N ILE A 242 19.41 -8.60 11.28
CA ILE A 242 18.71 -8.41 10.01
C ILE A 242 18.08 -7.02 9.98
N THR A 243 18.16 -6.35 8.84
CA THR A 243 17.51 -5.08 8.57
C THR A 243 16.90 -5.09 7.16
N GLY A 244 15.82 -4.35 6.98
CA GLY A 244 15.23 -4.10 5.66
C GLY A 244 15.89 -2.94 4.92
N SER A 245 15.59 -2.81 3.63
CA SER A 245 15.97 -1.63 2.85
C SER A 245 14.78 -1.08 2.08
N ARG A 246 14.87 0.16 1.63
CA ARG A 246 13.81 0.81 0.84
C ARG A 246 13.38 -0.01 -0.38
N GLN A 247 14.31 -0.76 -0.99
CA GLN A 247 14.03 -1.59 -2.16
C GLN A 247 13.61 -3.03 -1.83
N GLY A 248 13.16 -3.29 -0.62
CA GLY A 248 12.69 -4.62 -0.22
C GLY A 248 13.80 -5.64 0.03
N ASN A 249 15.09 -5.25 0.03
CA ASN A 249 16.16 -6.19 0.37
C ASN A 249 16.16 -6.44 1.89
N LEU A 250 16.39 -7.69 2.25
CA LEU A 250 16.69 -8.11 3.61
C LEU A 250 18.21 -8.26 3.74
N VAL A 251 18.81 -7.52 4.65
CA VAL A 251 20.25 -7.44 4.82
C VAL A 251 20.65 -8.08 6.13
N PHE A 252 21.58 -9.02 6.07
CA PHE A 252 22.07 -9.80 7.20
C PHE A 252 23.50 -9.39 7.57
N TYR A 253 23.76 -9.32 8.87
CA TYR A 253 25.09 -9.15 9.46
C TYR A 253 25.32 -10.22 10.51
N HIS A 254 26.30 -11.08 10.30
CA HIS A 254 26.75 -12.01 11.33
C HIS A 254 27.50 -11.25 12.43
N ASN A 255 27.09 -11.38 13.67
CA ASN A 255 27.76 -10.80 14.83
C ASN A 255 28.63 -11.85 15.53
N LYS A 256 29.95 -11.70 15.44
CA LYS A 256 30.92 -12.63 16.00
C LYS A 256 31.18 -12.43 17.50
N ALA A 257 30.61 -11.40 18.10
CA ALA A 257 30.82 -11.11 19.52
C ALA A 257 29.78 -11.83 20.40
N GLU A 258 30.20 -12.41 21.51
CA GLU A 258 29.31 -12.95 22.54
C GLU A 258 28.57 -11.84 23.30
N GLY A 259 29.18 -10.66 23.45
CA GLY A 259 28.61 -9.43 23.99
C GLY A 259 29.04 -8.21 23.18
N GLY A 260 28.18 -7.22 23.02
CA GLY A 260 28.44 -6.06 22.17
C GLY A 260 28.41 -6.42 20.69
N PHE A 261 29.25 -5.77 19.89
CA PHE A 261 29.17 -5.82 18.43
C PHE A 261 30.52 -6.09 17.77
N ALA A 262 30.58 -7.14 16.95
CA ALA A 262 31.66 -7.44 16.01
C ALA A 262 31.06 -7.90 14.66
N LEU A 263 30.38 -6.97 13.97
CA LEU A 263 29.65 -7.27 12.75
C LEU A 263 30.58 -7.65 11.60
N GLY A 264 30.24 -8.74 10.93
CA GLY A 264 30.85 -9.15 9.67
C GLY A 264 30.44 -8.25 8.50
N THR A 265 30.85 -8.65 7.30
CA THR A 265 30.40 -8.00 6.07
C THR A 265 28.91 -8.24 5.83
N LYS A 266 28.16 -7.21 5.43
CA LYS A 266 26.75 -7.34 5.06
C LYS A 266 26.57 -8.35 3.93
N ARG A 267 25.45 -9.09 4.00
CA ARG A 267 25.03 -10.03 2.97
C ARG A 267 23.54 -9.83 2.71
N LEU A 268 23.11 -10.00 1.47
CA LEU A 268 21.69 -10.11 1.18
C LEU A 268 21.22 -11.50 1.60
N VAL A 269 20.09 -11.56 2.27
CA VAL A 269 19.41 -12.83 2.57
C VAL A 269 19.10 -13.56 1.26
N ALA A 270 19.31 -14.87 1.21
CA ALA A 270 19.13 -15.68 0.00
C ALA A 270 17.81 -16.47 0.04
N GLY A 271 17.22 -16.67 -1.12
CA GLY A 271 16.16 -17.65 -1.36
C GLY A 271 16.73 -19.05 -1.62
N GLU A 272 15.87 -20.05 -1.69
CA GLU A 272 16.26 -21.44 -1.97
C GLU A 272 16.82 -21.63 -3.39
N ASP A 273 16.50 -20.71 -4.30
CA ASP A 273 17.07 -20.62 -5.65
C ASP A 273 18.51 -20.03 -5.68
N GLY A 274 19.02 -19.59 -4.52
CA GLY A 274 20.34 -18.97 -4.35
C GLY A 274 20.40 -17.48 -4.73
N ASN A 275 19.32 -16.89 -5.18
CA ASN A 275 19.23 -15.46 -5.45
C ASN A 275 18.95 -14.65 -4.18
N ALA A 276 19.10 -13.33 -4.26
CA ALA A 276 18.72 -12.45 -3.16
C ALA A 276 17.21 -12.48 -2.98
N LEU A 277 16.76 -12.91 -1.80
CA LEU A 277 15.36 -12.90 -1.42
C LEU A 277 14.93 -11.46 -1.14
N ARG A 278 13.83 -11.03 -1.76
CA ARG A 278 13.32 -9.68 -1.62
C ARG A 278 11.91 -9.70 -1.06
N HIS A 279 11.63 -8.77 -0.17
CA HIS A 279 10.26 -8.50 0.25
C HIS A 279 9.43 -8.07 -0.98
N PRO A 280 8.16 -8.50 -1.10
CA PRO A 280 7.33 -8.16 -2.26
C PRO A 280 7.15 -6.66 -2.49
N SER A 281 7.18 -5.84 -1.44
CA SER A 281 7.08 -4.39 -1.51
C SER A 281 8.32 -3.69 -0.94
N ILE A 282 8.17 -2.44 -0.54
CA ILE A 282 9.23 -1.56 -0.02
C ILE A 282 9.24 -1.51 1.50
N ASN A 283 10.32 -0.97 2.07
CA ASN A 283 10.46 -0.66 3.51
C ASN A 283 10.16 -1.82 4.45
N PRO A 284 10.67 -3.04 4.23
CA PRO A 284 10.37 -4.11 5.16
C PRO A 284 10.86 -3.78 6.56
N SER A 285 9.91 -3.59 7.48
CA SER A 285 10.14 -3.65 8.90
C SER A 285 10.23 -5.12 9.29
N VAL A 286 11.28 -5.50 10.00
CA VAL A 286 11.58 -6.89 10.31
C VAL A 286 11.61 -7.13 11.81
N ALA A 287 11.07 -8.26 12.24
CA ALA A 287 11.24 -8.78 13.59
C ALA A 287 11.50 -10.29 13.55
N ALA A 288 12.38 -10.77 14.43
CA ALA A 288 12.56 -12.19 14.63
C ALA A 288 11.24 -12.83 15.08
N TYR A 289 11.01 -14.07 14.64
CA TYR A 289 9.88 -14.89 15.07
C TYR A 289 10.33 -16.36 15.07
N PRO A 290 9.80 -17.21 15.92
CA PRO A 290 10.24 -18.61 15.99
C PRO A 290 10.27 -19.29 14.61
N GLY A 291 11.40 -19.86 14.25
CA GLY A 291 11.64 -20.50 12.97
C GLY A 291 11.97 -19.56 11.80
N GLY A 292 12.08 -18.24 12.05
CA GLY A 292 12.40 -17.30 10.98
C GLY A 292 12.22 -15.84 11.35
N LEU A 293 11.60 -15.08 10.46
CA LEU A 293 11.28 -13.67 10.68
C LEU A 293 9.93 -13.30 10.09
N ILE A 294 9.30 -12.29 10.65
CA ILE A 294 8.15 -11.60 10.07
C ILE A 294 8.63 -10.26 9.51
N ALA A 295 8.24 -9.96 8.29
CA ALA A 295 8.51 -8.67 7.66
C ALA A 295 7.24 -8.05 7.10
N CYS A 296 7.17 -6.74 7.21
CA CYS A 296 6.07 -5.91 6.73
C CYS A 296 6.62 -4.55 6.33
N GLY A 297 5.96 -3.93 5.40
CA GLY A 297 6.27 -2.57 4.96
C GLY A 297 5.00 -1.90 4.48
N GLU A 298 5.04 -1.31 3.32
CA GLU A 298 3.85 -0.99 2.54
C GLU A 298 3.44 -2.27 1.80
N GLY A 299 2.34 -2.88 2.20
CA GLY A 299 1.89 -4.17 1.70
C GLY A 299 1.50 -5.13 2.82
N SER A 300 1.54 -6.41 2.55
CA SER A 300 1.12 -7.46 3.49
C SER A 300 2.22 -7.85 4.49
N LEU A 301 1.82 -8.50 5.58
CA LEU A 301 2.74 -9.18 6.48
C LEU A 301 3.13 -10.55 5.92
N TYR A 302 4.43 -10.81 5.88
CA TYR A 302 4.97 -12.08 5.40
C TYR A 302 5.85 -12.74 6.44
N PHE A 303 5.72 -14.05 6.57
CA PHE A 303 6.61 -14.91 7.34
C PHE A 303 7.64 -15.55 6.41
N TYR A 304 8.90 -15.43 6.79
CA TYR A 304 10.08 -15.99 6.12
C TYR A 304 10.64 -17.09 7.00
N ARG A 305 10.43 -18.34 6.60
CA ARG A 305 10.94 -19.49 7.34
C ARG A 305 12.42 -19.71 7.04
N PHE A 306 13.27 -19.73 8.06
CA PHE A 306 14.66 -20.12 7.90
C PHE A 306 14.78 -21.59 7.54
N THR A 307 15.54 -21.92 6.51
CA THR A 307 15.66 -23.32 6.02
C THR A 307 16.72 -24.13 6.75
N GLY A 308 17.47 -23.55 7.68
CA GLY A 308 18.64 -24.14 8.30
C GLY A 308 19.87 -24.17 7.37
N LYS A 309 19.78 -23.63 6.16
CA LYS A 309 20.84 -23.63 5.16
C LYS A 309 21.53 -22.29 5.06
N TRP A 310 22.77 -22.32 4.57
CA TRP A 310 23.56 -21.14 4.31
C TRP A 310 24.07 -21.18 2.87
N ALA A 311 23.96 -20.07 2.17
CA ALA A 311 24.50 -19.92 0.82
C ALA A 311 26.05 -19.90 0.84
N LYS A 312 26.68 -20.16 -0.30
CA LYS A 312 28.15 -20.09 -0.44
C LYS A 312 28.73 -18.73 -0.04
N THR A 313 27.96 -17.67 -0.16
CA THR A 313 28.30 -16.31 0.29
C THR A 313 28.31 -16.15 1.81
N GLY A 314 27.83 -17.15 2.57
CA GLY A 314 27.58 -17.08 4.01
C GLY A 314 26.33 -16.27 4.35
N ALA A 315 25.41 -16.07 3.40
CA ALA A 315 24.08 -15.53 3.67
C ALA A 315 23.13 -16.62 4.16
N PRO A 316 22.22 -16.34 5.10
CA PRO A 316 21.17 -17.28 5.49
C PRO A 316 20.18 -17.48 4.35
N VAL A 317 19.70 -18.72 4.21
CA VAL A 317 18.72 -19.10 3.19
C VAL A 317 17.34 -19.24 3.83
N PHE A 318 16.38 -18.46 3.33
CA PHE A 318 14.99 -18.54 3.74
C PHE A 318 14.13 -19.12 2.61
N ALA A 319 13.05 -19.79 2.99
CA ALA A 319 12.01 -20.19 2.05
C ALA A 319 11.28 -18.95 1.49
N GLU A 320 10.58 -19.12 0.36
CA GLU A 320 9.70 -18.10 -0.18
C GLU A 320 8.71 -17.60 0.90
N PRO A 321 8.48 -16.29 0.96
CA PRO A 321 7.61 -15.71 1.97
C PRO A 321 6.16 -16.16 1.80
N VAL A 322 5.52 -16.47 2.92
CA VAL A 322 4.10 -16.79 2.99
C VAL A 322 3.37 -15.74 3.81
N SER A 323 2.13 -15.41 3.44
CA SER A 323 1.34 -14.44 4.19
C SER A 323 1.11 -14.89 5.62
N VAL A 324 1.32 -14.00 6.57
CA VAL A 324 0.85 -14.17 7.96
C VAL A 324 -0.67 -14.18 7.92
N LEU A 325 -1.31 -15.11 8.65
CA LEU A 325 -2.75 -15.33 8.60
C LEU A 325 -3.46 -14.84 9.86
N GLN A 326 -4.75 -14.57 9.71
CA GLN A 326 -5.67 -14.22 10.79
C GLN A 326 -6.95 -15.05 10.67
N GLU A 327 -7.54 -15.46 11.80
CA GLU A 327 -8.92 -15.98 11.86
C GLU A 327 -9.92 -14.82 11.82
N HIS A 328 -11.11 -15.04 11.25
CA HIS A 328 -12.13 -14.01 11.02
C HIS A 328 -11.57 -12.77 10.29
N ALA A 329 -10.70 -13.03 9.31
CA ALA A 329 -10.02 -11.98 8.57
C ALA A 329 -11.00 -11.18 7.69
N ASP A 330 -10.85 -9.86 7.69
CA ASP A 330 -11.41 -9.04 6.61
C ASP A 330 -10.75 -9.44 5.28
N LEU A 331 -11.50 -9.29 4.19
CA LEU A 331 -10.96 -9.50 2.86
C LEU A 331 -9.88 -8.44 2.60
N TYR A 332 -8.68 -8.90 2.28
CA TYR A 332 -7.49 -8.06 2.24
C TYR A 332 -6.76 -8.18 0.91
N ALA A 333 -6.63 -7.07 0.20
CA ALA A 333 -6.03 -7.02 -1.12
C ALA A 333 -4.56 -6.50 -1.12
N GLY A 334 -3.94 -6.35 0.04
CA GLY A 334 -2.71 -5.55 0.14
C GLY A 334 -3.02 -4.05 0.16
N THR A 335 -2.03 -3.20 0.37
CA THR A 335 -2.27 -1.75 0.49
C THR A 335 -2.56 -1.09 -0.85
N LEU A 336 -3.30 0.01 -0.81
CA LEU A 336 -3.69 0.84 -1.96
C LEU A 336 -4.33 0.02 -3.10
N PRO A 337 -5.36 -0.79 -2.80
CA PRO A 337 -5.95 -1.67 -3.80
C PRO A 337 -6.79 -0.90 -4.81
N SER A 338 -6.80 -1.43 -6.04
CA SER A 338 -7.65 -0.99 -7.15
C SER A 338 -8.53 -2.15 -7.58
N PRO A 339 -9.81 -2.22 -7.13
CA PRO A 339 -10.70 -3.33 -7.43
C PRO A 339 -11.37 -3.20 -8.80
N THR A 340 -11.86 -4.30 -9.33
CA THR A 340 -12.89 -4.42 -10.36
C THR A 340 -13.78 -5.60 -10.04
N THR A 341 -15.06 -5.54 -10.44
CA THR A 341 -16.01 -6.67 -10.29
C THR A 341 -16.31 -7.25 -11.66
N VAL A 342 -16.16 -8.58 -11.79
CA VAL A 342 -16.34 -9.29 -13.06
C VAL A 342 -16.56 -10.77 -12.76
N ASP A 343 -17.32 -11.48 -13.58
CA ASP A 343 -17.42 -12.94 -13.55
C ASP A 343 -16.15 -13.54 -14.19
N TRP A 344 -15.07 -13.64 -13.37
CA TRP A 344 -13.75 -14.03 -13.86
C TRP A 344 -13.62 -15.51 -14.17
N ASN A 345 -14.31 -16.35 -13.43
CA ASN A 345 -14.28 -17.81 -13.57
C ASN A 345 -15.43 -18.38 -14.41
N GLY A 346 -16.33 -17.53 -14.94
CA GLY A 346 -17.41 -17.90 -15.85
C GLY A 346 -18.53 -18.71 -15.21
N ASP A 347 -18.74 -18.57 -13.90
CA ASP A 347 -19.78 -19.30 -13.16
C ASP A 347 -21.12 -18.53 -13.05
N GLY A 348 -21.16 -17.29 -13.56
CA GLY A 348 -22.35 -16.41 -13.56
C GLY A 348 -22.45 -15.54 -12.33
N VAL A 349 -21.45 -15.56 -11.43
CA VAL A 349 -21.39 -14.74 -10.22
C VAL A 349 -20.24 -13.75 -10.34
N LEU A 350 -20.43 -12.53 -9.85
CA LEU A 350 -19.38 -11.52 -9.90
C LEU A 350 -18.31 -11.79 -8.83
N ASP A 351 -17.10 -11.91 -9.28
CA ASP A 351 -15.88 -11.98 -8.50
C ASP A 351 -15.26 -10.60 -8.30
N ILE A 352 -14.14 -10.54 -7.57
CA ILE A 352 -13.29 -9.35 -7.48
C ILE A 352 -11.89 -9.66 -8.03
N LEU A 353 -11.44 -8.83 -8.97
CA LEU A 353 -10.01 -8.68 -9.27
C LEU A 353 -9.51 -7.40 -8.59
N ALA A 354 -8.32 -7.42 -8.00
CA ALA A 354 -7.72 -6.25 -7.41
C ALA A 354 -6.22 -6.18 -7.68
N GLY A 355 -5.74 -5.01 -8.05
CA GLY A 355 -4.31 -4.71 -8.04
C GLY A 355 -3.91 -4.02 -6.73
N ASN A 356 -2.62 -3.95 -6.43
CA ASN A 356 -2.13 -3.38 -5.17
C ASN A 356 -0.76 -2.70 -5.30
N SER A 357 -0.28 -2.14 -4.19
CA SER A 357 1.03 -1.49 -4.12
C SER A 357 2.21 -2.43 -4.38
N GLU A 358 2.06 -3.73 -4.13
CA GLU A 358 3.08 -4.75 -4.41
C GLU A 358 3.21 -5.07 -5.90
N GLY A 359 2.21 -4.65 -6.70
CA GLY A 359 2.16 -4.87 -8.15
C GLY A 359 1.56 -6.20 -8.57
N PHE A 360 0.88 -6.90 -7.69
CA PHE A 360 0.15 -8.12 -8.02
C PHE A 360 -1.24 -7.82 -8.57
N VAL A 361 -1.77 -8.77 -9.34
CA VAL A 361 -3.20 -8.91 -9.61
C VAL A 361 -3.72 -10.07 -8.76
N LEU A 362 -4.72 -9.77 -7.95
CA LEU A 362 -5.33 -10.69 -6.99
C LEU A 362 -6.73 -11.05 -7.46
N PHE A 363 -7.09 -12.32 -7.38
CA PHE A 363 -8.41 -12.85 -7.69
C PHE A 363 -9.07 -13.35 -6.41
N PHE A 364 -10.24 -12.83 -6.11
CA PHE A 364 -11.10 -13.22 -5.01
C PHE A 364 -12.35 -13.89 -5.59
N GLU A 365 -12.42 -15.20 -5.50
CA GLU A 365 -13.55 -15.99 -5.97
C GLU A 365 -14.77 -15.78 -5.07
N ASN A 366 -15.91 -15.48 -5.67
CA ASN A 366 -17.18 -15.39 -4.98
C ASN A 366 -17.89 -16.76 -4.96
N VAL A 367 -17.81 -17.46 -3.86
CA VAL A 367 -18.50 -18.76 -3.65
C VAL A 367 -19.92 -18.61 -3.11
N GLY A 368 -20.43 -17.40 -3.07
CA GLY A 368 -21.81 -17.08 -2.70
C GLY A 368 -22.72 -16.83 -3.91
N SER A 369 -23.38 -15.68 -3.89
CA SER A 369 -24.19 -15.19 -5.02
C SER A 369 -23.93 -13.69 -5.20
N ASN A 370 -24.48 -13.10 -6.28
CA ASN A 370 -24.40 -11.64 -6.44
C ASN A 370 -25.13 -10.87 -5.32
N ASP A 371 -26.23 -11.41 -4.81
CA ASP A 371 -27.02 -10.77 -3.73
C ASP A 371 -26.37 -10.96 -2.34
N GLU A 372 -25.78 -12.13 -2.10
CA GLU A 372 -25.08 -12.47 -0.87
C GLU A 372 -23.65 -12.96 -1.16
N PRO A 373 -22.75 -12.04 -1.51
CA PRO A 373 -21.40 -12.41 -1.89
C PRO A 373 -20.58 -12.96 -0.71
N LYS A 374 -19.81 -14.01 -0.99
CA LYS A 374 -18.90 -14.69 -0.06
C LYS A 374 -17.58 -14.98 -0.78
N PHE A 375 -16.53 -14.29 -0.39
CA PHE A 375 -15.25 -14.35 -1.11
C PHE A 375 -14.24 -15.25 -0.41
N LEU A 376 -13.56 -16.08 -1.18
CA LEU A 376 -12.35 -16.77 -0.72
C LEU A 376 -11.18 -15.78 -0.62
N PRO A 377 -10.15 -16.08 0.21
CA PRO A 377 -8.91 -15.32 0.21
C PRO A 377 -8.30 -15.27 -1.19
N ALA A 378 -7.61 -14.17 -1.48
CA ALA A 378 -7.03 -13.94 -2.79
C ALA A 378 -6.08 -15.04 -3.24
N THR A 379 -6.15 -15.37 -4.52
CA THR A 379 -5.08 -16.03 -5.27
C THR A 379 -4.43 -15.03 -6.21
N ARG A 380 -3.13 -15.23 -6.51
CA ARG A 380 -2.41 -14.37 -7.46
C ARG A 380 -2.65 -14.84 -8.88
N VAL A 381 -3.09 -13.93 -9.73
CA VAL A 381 -3.31 -14.20 -11.15
C VAL A 381 -1.98 -14.42 -11.85
N GLN A 382 -1.93 -15.43 -12.73
CA GLN A 382 -0.74 -15.78 -13.50
C GLN A 382 -0.89 -15.41 -14.98
N ALA A 383 0.21 -14.98 -15.60
CA ALA A 383 0.32 -14.73 -17.03
C ALA A 383 1.68 -15.20 -17.54
N GLY A 384 1.71 -15.86 -18.70
CA GLY A 384 2.94 -16.42 -19.24
C GLY A 384 3.61 -17.46 -18.32
N GLY A 385 2.82 -18.15 -17.47
CA GLY A 385 3.30 -19.15 -16.52
C GLY A 385 3.97 -18.58 -15.26
N ARG A 386 3.77 -17.30 -14.94
CA ARG A 386 4.29 -16.62 -13.74
C ARG A 386 3.20 -15.76 -13.11
N GLU A 387 3.30 -15.53 -11.81
CA GLU A 387 2.46 -14.52 -11.14
C GLU A 387 2.67 -13.14 -11.80
N ILE A 388 1.57 -12.43 -12.04
CA ILE A 388 1.66 -11.04 -12.50
C ILE A 388 2.20 -10.22 -11.33
N GLN A 389 3.40 -9.67 -11.50
CA GLN A 389 3.96 -8.67 -10.63
C GLN A 389 4.65 -7.60 -11.45
N VAL A 390 4.03 -6.42 -11.53
CA VAL A 390 4.57 -5.26 -12.26
C VAL A 390 5.06 -4.24 -11.25
N GLN A 391 6.31 -3.81 -11.38
CA GLN A 391 6.91 -2.80 -10.51
C GLN A 391 7.74 -1.84 -11.35
N ALA A 392 7.88 -0.59 -10.87
CA ALA A 392 8.54 0.48 -11.60
C ALA A 392 9.98 0.14 -12.08
N GLY A 393 10.72 -0.62 -11.28
CA GLY A 393 12.13 -0.84 -11.55
C GLY A 393 12.99 0.39 -11.26
N TYR A 394 14.28 0.28 -11.60
CA TYR A 394 15.28 1.28 -11.25
C TYR A 394 15.03 2.67 -11.87
N SER A 395 14.59 2.72 -13.10
CA SER A 395 14.42 3.97 -13.88
C SER A 395 12.96 4.31 -14.19
N GLY A 396 12.01 3.45 -13.83
CA GLY A 396 10.61 3.60 -14.26
C GLY A 396 9.77 4.49 -13.32
N SER A 397 10.16 4.67 -12.06
CA SER A 397 9.37 5.47 -11.14
C SER A 397 9.59 6.96 -11.33
N LEU A 398 8.49 7.73 -11.34
CA LEU A 398 8.52 9.20 -11.34
C LEU A 398 9.16 9.76 -10.04
N GLN A 399 9.10 9.01 -8.95
CA GLN A 399 9.67 9.39 -7.66
C GLN A 399 11.07 8.80 -7.43
N GLY A 400 11.69 8.27 -8.49
CA GLY A 400 13.06 7.81 -8.50
C GLY A 400 13.27 6.45 -7.84
N LEU A 401 14.53 6.15 -7.52
CA LEU A 401 14.98 4.85 -7.03
C LEU A 401 14.28 4.34 -5.77
N GLN A 402 13.84 5.22 -4.92
CA GLN A 402 13.17 4.86 -3.67
C GLN A 402 11.81 4.20 -3.88
N GLU A 403 11.22 4.33 -5.07
CA GLU A 403 9.95 3.70 -5.43
C GLU A 403 10.09 2.57 -6.45
N ALA A 404 11.30 2.10 -6.71
CA ALA A 404 11.57 1.07 -7.71
C ALA A 404 10.78 -0.24 -7.51
N ARG A 405 10.32 -0.52 -6.30
CA ARG A 405 9.59 -1.73 -5.92
C ARG A 405 8.09 -1.52 -5.71
N TRP A 406 7.57 -0.36 -6.00
CA TRP A 406 6.13 -0.14 -6.04
C TRP A 406 5.53 -0.53 -7.39
N GLY A 407 4.34 -1.10 -7.36
CA GLY A 407 3.61 -1.51 -8.56
C GLY A 407 2.35 -0.70 -8.80
N TYR A 408 1.53 -0.50 -7.77
CA TYR A 408 0.23 0.20 -7.88
C TYR A 408 -0.57 -0.25 -9.09
N LEU A 409 -0.57 -1.56 -9.33
CA LEU A 409 -1.24 -2.15 -10.48
C LEU A 409 -2.74 -1.97 -10.37
N SER A 410 -3.38 -1.64 -11.47
CA SER A 410 -4.82 -1.34 -11.54
C SER A 410 -5.46 -2.14 -12.66
N PRO A 411 -6.04 -3.34 -12.35
CA PRO A 411 -6.63 -4.22 -13.35
C PRO A 411 -8.03 -3.80 -13.77
N ASN A 412 -8.39 -4.15 -15.00
CA ASN A 412 -9.76 -4.27 -15.48
C ASN A 412 -9.85 -5.42 -16.47
N ALA A 413 -11.02 -6.01 -16.65
CA ALA A 413 -11.21 -7.17 -17.52
C ALA A 413 -12.43 -6.99 -18.43
N ILE A 414 -12.26 -7.42 -19.69
CA ILE A 414 -13.30 -7.45 -20.72
C ILE A 414 -12.92 -8.49 -21.76
N ASP A 415 -13.90 -9.05 -22.48
CA ASP A 415 -13.63 -9.80 -23.70
C ASP A 415 -13.13 -8.81 -24.77
N TRP A 416 -11.78 -8.64 -24.77
CA TRP A 416 -11.14 -7.61 -25.57
C TRP A 416 -11.15 -7.93 -27.06
N ASN A 417 -10.96 -9.19 -27.42
CA ASN A 417 -10.79 -9.63 -28.79
C ASN A 417 -12.04 -10.29 -29.39
N ASP A 418 -13.17 -10.29 -28.67
CA ASP A 418 -14.45 -10.90 -29.06
C ASP A 418 -14.35 -12.43 -29.27
N ASP A 419 -13.49 -13.13 -28.51
CA ASP A 419 -13.35 -14.59 -28.56
C ASP A 419 -14.23 -15.32 -27.52
N GLY A 420 -14.92 -14.56 -26.69
CA GLY A 420 -15.89 -15.03 -25.70
C GLY A 420 -15.29 -15.34 -24.34
N VAL A 421 -14.00 -15.04 -24.10
CA VAL A 421 -13.36 -15.12 -22.79
C VAL A 421 -12.85 -13.74 -22.35
N LEU A 422 -12.69 -13.53 -21.05
CA LEU A 422 -12.22 -12.26 -20.52
C LEU A 422 -10.70 -12.16 -20.63
N ASP A 423 -10.23 -11.08 -21.19
CA ASP A 423 -8.84 -10.63 -21.17
C ASP A 423 -8.61 -9.67 -20.00
N LEU A 424 -7.35 -9.43 -19.65
CA LEU A 424 -6.96 -8.54 -18.57
C LEU A 424 -6.19 -7.34 -19.13
N ILE A 425 -6.58 -6.13 -18.74
CA ILE A 425 -5.85 -4.90 -19.02
C ILE A 425 -5.43 -4.25 -17.70
N THR A 426 -4.20 -3.78 -17.61
CA THR A 426 -3.69 -3.12 -16.40
C THR A 426 -3.07 -1.77 -16.71
N GLY A 427 -3.33 -0.78 -15.85
CA GLY A 427 -2.50 0.40 -15.70
C GLY A 427 -1.53 0.21 -14.54
N ASP A 428 -0.33 0.78 -14.62
CA ASP A 428 0.70 0.60 -13.59
C ASP A 428 1.24 1.92 -13.01
N ILE A 429 2.21 1.83 -12.11
CA ILE A 429 2.86 2.99 -11.49
C ILE A 429 3.56 3.89 -12.50
N THR A 430 3.96 3.37 -13.65
CA THR A 430 4.73 4.13 -14.65
C THR A 430 3.83 4.78 -15.70
N GLY A 431 2.52 4.49 -15.68
CA GLY A 431 1.54 4.98 -16.65
C GLY A 431 1.43 4.13 -17.91
N ASN A 432 2.02 2.93 -17.94
CA ASN A 432 1.85 2.00 -19.05
C ASN A 432 0.51 1.26 -18.95
N TYR A 433 -0.07 0.96 -20.11
CA TYR A 433 -1.24 0.10 -20.23
C TYR A 433 -0.85 -1.20 -20.93
N LEU A 434 -0.99 -2.30 -20.18
CA LEU A 434 -0.59 -3.63 -20.61
C LEU A 434 -1.82 -4.51 -20.81
N ILE A 435 -1.83 -5.31 -21.88
CA ILE A 435 -2.84 -6.33 -22.15
C ILE A 435 -2.25 -7.73 -21.94
N TYR A 436 -3.08 -8.61 -21.39
CA TYR A 436 -2.84 -10.03 -21.20
C TYR A 436 -3.98 -10.78 -21.84
N LEU A 437 -3.77 -11.29 -23.07
CA LEU A 437 -4.81 -12.05 -23.79
C LEU A 437 -5.02 -13.41 -23.14
N ASN A 438 -6.27 -13.79 -22.97
CA ASN A 438 -6.65 -15.07 -22.40
C ASN A 438 -6.80 -16.12 -23.52
N ARG A 439 -5.92 -17.13 -23.52
CA ARG A 439 -5.96 -18.26 -24.45
C ARG A 439 -6.59 -19.50 -23.81
N GLY A 440 -7.19 -19.35 -22.66
CA GLY A 440 -7.88 -20.41 -21.93
C GLY A 440 -9.36 -20.52 -22.28
N THR A 441 -10.16 -20.74 -21.25
CA THR A 441 -11.63 -20.80 -21.35
C THR A 441 -12.26 -19.84 -20.33
N LYS A 442 -13.58 -19.69 -20.37
CA LYS A 442 -14.32 -18.88 -19.39
C LYS A 442 -14.06 -19.33 -17.95
N THR A 443 -13.92 -20.63 -17.73
CA THR A 443 -13.75 -21.23 -16.40
C THR A 443 -12.29 -21.53 -16.02
N ALA A 444 -11.34 -21.35 -16.95
CA ALA A 444 -9.94 -21.63 -16.73
C ALA A 444 -9.08 -20.66 -17.54
N ALA A 445 -8.87 -19.48 -17.01
CA ALA A 445 -8.07 -18.45 -17.65
C ALA A 445 -6.61 -18.91 -17.83
N LYS A 446 -6.07 -18.67 -19.02
CA LYS A 446 -4.66 -18.88 -19.36
C LYS A 446 -4.14 -17.64 -20.08
N LEU A 447 -3.67 -16.69 -19.31
CA LEU A 447 -3.20 -15.43 -19.83
C LEU A 447 -1.83 -15.56 -20.50
N ASP A 448 -1.68 -14.96 -21.68
CA ASP A 448 -0.40 -14.72 -22.31
C ASP A 448 0.45 -13.74 -21.46
N ALA A 449 1.75 -13.70 -21.71
CA ALA A 449 2.60 -12.67 -21.13
C ALA A 449 2.15 -11.26 -21.56
N ALA A 450 2.34 -10.29 -20.67
CA ALA A 450 1.96 -8.90 -20.92
C ALA A 450 2.53 -8.34 -22.21
N ARG A 451 1.73 -7.56 -22.93
CA ARG A 451 2.16 -6.73 -24.07
C ARG A 451 1.60 -5.31 -23.91
N PRO A 452 2.34 -4.28 -24.34
CA PRO A 452 1.81 -2.92 -24.38
C PRO A 452 0.62 -2.82 -25.34
N LEU A 453 -0.32 -1.94 -25.02
CA LEU A 453 -1.25 -1.40 -26.00
C LEU A 453 -0.57 -0.25 -26.76
N TYR A 454 -0.92 -0.09 -28.02
CA TYR A 454 -0.35 0.92 -28.92
C TYR A 454 -1.42 1.84 -29.47
N CYS A 455 -1.09 3.13 -29.60
CA CYS A 455 -1.83 4.11 -30.38
C CYS A 455 -0.87 4.74 -31.39
N ASP A 456 -1.22 4.72 -32.67
CA ASP A 456 -0.38 5.22 -33.78
C ASP A 456 1.05 4.64 -33.78
N GLY A 457 1.20 3.38 -33.37
CA GLY A 457 2.49 2.68 -33.32
C GLY A 457 3.40 3.05 -32.15
N ILE A 458 2.91 3.83 -31.20
CA ILE A 458 3.60 4.22 -29.98
C ILE A 458 2.90 3.55 -28.79
N ASP A 459 3.66 3.11 -27.79
CA ASP A 459 3.12 2.54 -26.56
C ASP A 459 2.09 3.48 -25.94
N LEU A 460 0.87 2.98 -25.66
CA LEU A 460 -0.16 3.76 -24.99
C LEU A 460 0.29 4.08 -23.56
N HIS A 461 0.49 5.34 -23.29
CA HIS A 461 0.99 5.83 -22.03
C HIS A 461 0.11 6.94 -21.47
N GLY A 462 -0.15 6.91 -20.20
CA GLY A 462 -0.95 7.91 -19.50
C GLY A 462 -0.33 8.33 -18.17
N MET A 463 -1.17 8.89 -17.31
CA MET A 463 -0.75 9.29 -15.99
C MET A 463 -0.54 8.05 -15.09
N TRP A 464 0.40 8.18 -14.18
CA TRP A 464 0.80 7.15 -13.24
C TRP A 464 -0.32 6.78 -12.24
N ARG A 465 -0.35 5.51 -11.83
CA ARG A 465 -1.29 4.98 -10.83
C ARG A 465 -2.76 5.15 -11.21
N CYS A 466 -3.09 5.17 -12.52
CA CYS A 466 -4.47 5.28 -13.00
C CYS A 466 -5.03 3.93 -13.43
N ARG A 467 -6.30 3.69 -13.12
CA ARG A 467 -7.04 2.52 -13.59
C ARG A 467 -7.76 2.89 -14.88
N PRO A 468 -7.67 2.07 -15.95
CA PRO A 468 -8.48 2.27 -17.15
C PRO A 468 -9.94 1.86 -16.89
N ALA A 469 -10.89 2.57 -17.50
CA ALA A 469 -12.27 2.11 -17.63
C ALA A 469 -12.47 1.43 -18.98
N LEU A 470 -13.23 0.31 -18.99
CA LEU A 470 -13.51 -0.49 -20.16
C LEU A 470 -15.02 -0.69 -20.34
N ALA A 471 -15.52 -0.59 -21.55
CA ALA A 471 -16.90 -0.92 -21.87
C ALA A 471 -17.04 -1.34 -23.35
N LYS A 472 -18.07 -2.15 -23.64
CA LYS A 472 -18.49 -2.43 -25.02
C LYS A 472 -19.63 -1.49 -25.39
N ILE A 473 -19.39 -0.61 -26.36
CA ILE A 473 -20.33 0.44 -26.79
C ILE A 473 -20.55 0.31 -28.30
N GLY A 474 -21.80 0.15 -28.71
CA GLY A 474 -22.14 0.00 -30.13
C GLY A 474 -21.40 -1.15 -30.84
N GLY A 475 -21.03 -2.20 -30.09
CA GLY A 475 -20.27 -3.35 -30.61
C GLY A 475 -18.76 -3.14 -30.65
N ARG A 476 -18.24 -1.98 -30.23
CA ARG A 476 -16.80 -1.67 -30.15
C ARG A 476 -16.35 -1.60 -28.69
N ILE A 477 -15.11 -1.95 -28.43
CA ILE A 477 -14.52 -1.78 -27.10
C ILE A 477 -13.98 -0.36 -26.96
N ALA A 478 -14.49 0.32 -25.93
CA ALA A 478 -14.02 1.62 -25.46
C ALA A 478 -13.06 1.45 -24.29
N LEU A 479 -11.96 2.18 -24.32
CA LEU A 479 -10.95 2.28 -23.27
C LEU A 479 -10.82 3.75 -22.88
N ALA A 480 -11.18 4.12 -21.65
CA ALA A 480 -10.93 5.45 -21.13
C ALA A 480 -9.77 5.42 -20.13
N ILE A 481 -8.82 6.34 -20.31
CA ILE A 481 -7.64 6.50 -19.44
C ILE A 481 -7.49 7.96 -19.02
N VAL A 482 -6.59 8.22 -18.08
CA VAL A 482 -6.02 9.56 -17.86
C VAL A 482 -4.76 9.65 -18.71
N ASP A 483 -4.74 10.53 -19.72
CA ASP A 483 -3.64 10.67 -20.67
C ASP A 483 -2.42 11.39 -20.08
N GLY A 484 -1.35 11.48 -20.84
CA GLY A 484 -0.11 12.16 -20.43
C GLY A 484 -0.24 13.66 -20.17
N ASP A 485 -1.31 14.29 -20.65
CA ASP A 485 -1.67 15.68 -20.39
C ASP A 485 -2.61 15.85 -19.19
N ASP A 486 -2.82 14.78 -18.41
CA ASP A 486 -3.69 14.74 -17.23
C ASP A 486 -5.18 14.93 -17.53
N HIS A 487 -5.65 14.50 -18.72
CA HIS A 487 -7.06 14.55 -19.12
C HIS A 487 -7.66 13.16 -19.29
N PHE A 488 -8.98 13.04 -19.10
CA PHE A 488 -9.70 11.85 -19.47
C PHE A 488 -9.78 11.73 -20.97
N HIS A 489 -9.32 10.61 -21.51
CA HIS A 489 -9.16 10.38 -22.93
C HIS A 489 -9.76 9.04 -23.31
N LEU A 490 -10.60 9.03 -24.34
CA LEU A 490 -11.25 7.84 -24.88
C LEU A 490 -10.42 7.27 -26.03
N TYR A 491 -10.29 5.98 -26.06
CA TYR A 491 -9.68 5.22 -27.15
C TYR A 491 -10.62 4.09 -27.56
N TRP A 492 -10.54 3.69 -28.82
CA TRP A 492 -11.32 2.61 -29.39
C TRP A 492 -10.42 1.49 -29.84
N ARG A 493 -10.74 0.26 -29.48
CA ARG A 493 -9.99 -0.90 -29.94
C ARG A 493 -10.03 -1.03 -31.46
N ILE A 494 -8.88 -1.27 -32.08
CA ILE A 494 -8.72 -1.65 -33.51
C ILE A 494 -8.51 -3.16 -33.60
N ASP A 495 -7.52 -3.69 -32.90
CA ASP A 495 -7.16 -5.11 -32.87
C ASP A 495 -6.66 -5.53 -31.47
N ASP A 496 -5.98 -6.68 -31.37
CA ASP A 496 -5.53 -7.21 -30.08
C ASP A 496 -4.59 -6.29 -29.31
N TYR A 497 -3.86 -5.41 -30.00
CA TYR A 497 -2.82 -4.59 -29.38
C TYR A 497 -2.92 -3.09 -29.71
N ASN A 498 -3.78 -2.73 -30.65
CA ASN A 498 -3.86 -1.35 -31.15
C ASN A 498 -5.21 -0.71 -30.82
N VAL A 499 -5.14 0.57 -30.48
CA VAL A 499 -6.29 1.44 -30.30
C VAL A 499 -6.17 2.68 -31.19
N GLU A 500 -7.30 3.29 -31.53
CA GLU A 500 -7.36 4.60 -32.18
C GLU A 500 -7.82 5.68 -31.20
N ASP A 501 -7.36 6.89 -31.41
CA ASP A 501 -7.72 8.06 -30.61
C ASP A 501 -9.23 8.40 -30.80
N GLY A 502 -9.98 8.34 -29.71
CA GLY A 502 -11.39 8.72 -29.61
C GLY A 502 -11.60 10.15 -29.10
N GLY A 503 -10.53 10.83 -28.72
CA GLY A 503 -10.55 12.21 -28.23
C GLY A 503 -10.70 12.38 -26.74
N LYS A 504 -10.36 13.58 -26.26
CA LYS A 504 -10.46 13.96 -24.85
C LYS A 504 -11.90 14.19 -24.43
N LEU A 505 -12.28 13.60 -23.32
CA LEU A 505 -13.62 13.71 -22.75
C LEU A 505 -13.89 15.09 -22.14
N LYS A 506 -15.14 15.51 -22.19
CA LYS A 506 -15.56 16.86 -21.81
C LYS A 506 -16.72 16.85 -20.84
N LEU A 507 -16.75 17.87 -20.01
CA LEU A 507 -17.93 18.25 -19.26
C LEU A 507 -19.02 18.76 -20.22
N ASP A 508 -20.25 18.81 -19.72
CA ASP A 508 -21.42 19.36 -20.42
C ASP A 508 -21.25 20.82 -20.85
N ASP A 509 -20.42 21.58 -20.12
CA ASP A 509 -20.07 22.96 -20.44
C ASP A 509 -18.89 23.08 -21.45
N GLY A 510 -18.39 21.97 -21.99
CA GLY A 510 -17.37 21.89 -23.02
C GLY A 510 -15.92 21.90 -22.53
N ARG A 511 -15.68 22.04 -21.23
CA ARG A 511 -14.32 21.98 -20.66
C ARG A 511 -13.81 20.53 -20.64
N LEU A 512 -12.49 20.37 -20.77
CA LEU A 512 -11.84 19.07 -20.63
C LEU A 512 -11.91 18.58 -19.19
N ILE A 513 -12.04 17.28 -19.00
CA ILE A 513 -11.99 16.64 -17.68
C ILE A 513 -10.52 16.33 -17.38
N GLY A 514 -10.02 16.83 -16.25
CA GLY A 514 -8.64 16.58 -15.79
C GLY A 514 -8.60 16.17 -14.33
N THR A 515 -7.50 15.54 -13.90
CA THR A 515 -7.35 15.06 -12.51
C THR A 515 -6.74 16.11 -11.59
N SER A 516 -5.78 16.90 -12.08
CA SER A 516 -5.11 17.93 -11.28
C SER A 516 -6.04 19.07 -10.90
N GLY A 517 -6.16 19.31 -9.60
CA GLY A 517 -7.07 20.34 -9.09
C GLY A 517 -8.55 20.07 -9.36
N GLY A 518 -8.89 18.86 -9.77
CA GLY A 518 -10.24 18.46 -10.16
C GLY A 518 -10.61 17.08 -9.62
N VAL A 519 -10.97 16.20 -10.52
CA VAL A 519 -11.62 14.92 -10.24
C VAL A 519 -10.77 13.97 -9.40
N GLY A 520 -9.46 13.88 -9.66
CA GLY A 520 -8.57 12.94 -8.97
C GLY A 520 -7.96 13.45 -7.66
N GLY A 521 -8.12 14.75 -7.37
CA GLY A 521 -7.50 15.40 -6.21
C GLY A 521 -6.02 15.73 -6.39
N MET A 522 -5.26 14.87 -6.99
CA MET A 522 -3.87 15.06 -7.42
C MET A 522 -3.67 14.54 -8.83
N SER A 523 -2.64 15.03 -9.49
CA SER A 523 -2.20 14.50 -10.78
C SER A 523 -1.97 13.00 -10.70
N GLY A 524 -2.61 12.24 -11.58
CA GLY A 524 -2.67 10.79 -11.49
C GLY A 524 -3.55 10.26 -10.34
N ARG A 525 -3.32 9.00 -9.94
CA ARG A 525 -4.03 8.30 -8.83
C ARG A 525 -5.54 8.13 -9.04
N CYS A 526 -6.05 8.38 -10.22
CA CYS A 526 -7.46 8.29 -10.56
C CYS A 526 -7.80 6.85 -11.01
N LYS A 527 -8.81 6.25 -10.39
CA LYS A 527 -9.29 4.90 -10.73
C LYS A 527 -10.62 5.04 -11.46
N LEU A 528 -10.60 4.98 -12.79
CA LEU A 528 -11.80 5.13 -13.61
C LEU A 528 -12.58 3.82 -13.67
N ASP A 529 -13.91 3.93 -13.68
CA ASP A 529 -14.82 2.82 -13.90
C ASP A 529 -16.03 3.28 -14.69
N PHE A 530 -16.39 2.58 -15.77
CA PHE A 530 -17.64 2.80 -16.47
C PHE A 530 -18.74 1.99 -15.80
N PHE A 531 -19.78 2.68 -15.33
CA PHE A 531 -20.91 2.04 -14.68
C PHE A 531 -22.17 2.92 -14.81
N ASP A 532 -23.30 2.36 -15.21
CA ASP A 532 -24.58 3.08 -15.24
C ASP A 532 -25.11 3.23 -13.80
N TRP A 533 -24.70 4.33 -13.15
CA TRP A 533 -25.00 4.56 -11.73
C TRP A 533 -26.45 4.93 -11.48
N ASN A 534 -27.02 5.76 -12.34
CA ASN A 534 -28.39 6.26 -12.20
C ASN A 534 -29.44 5.42 -12.94
N GLN A 535 -29.01 4.35 -13.61
CA GLN A 535 -29.84 3.40 -14.37
C GLN A 535 -30.62 4.07 -15.52
N ASP A 536 -30.02 5.06 -16.21
CA ASP A 536 -30.62 5.73 -17.37
C ASP A 536 -30.14 5.13 -18.70
N GLY A 537 -29.28 4.12 -18.68
CA GLY A 537 -28.71 3.44 -19.85
C GLY A 537 -27.46 4.09 -20.40
N ALA A 538 -27.03 5.23 -19.88
CA ALA A 538 -25.76 5.85 -20.21
C ALA A 538 -24.69 5.44 -19.19
N LEU A 539 -23.46 5.23 -19.69
CA LEU A 539 -22.34 4.87 -18.82
C LEU A 539 -21.79 6.13 -18.14
N ASP A 540 -21.88 6.14 -16.83
CA ASP A 540 -21.28 7.14 -15.96
C ASP A 540 -19.84 6.76 -15.61
N PHE A 541 -19.09 7.68 -14.98
CA PHE A 541 -17.86 7.34 -14.30
C PHE A 541 -18.09 7.21 -12.80
N VAL A 542 -17.76 6.06 -12.24
CA VAL A 542 -17.44 5.90 -10.81
C VAL A 542 -15.93 6.01 -10.66
N ILE A 543 -15.45 6.83 -9.73
CA ILE A 543 -14.04 7.22 -9.69
C ILE A 543 -13.47 7.04 -8.30
N GLY A 544 -12.45 6.22 -8.17
CA GLY A 544 -11.59 6.20 -6.99
C GLY A 544 -10.56 7.33 -7.04
N THR A 545 -10.34 7.99 -5.92
CA THR A 545 -9.48 9.18 -5.87
C THR A 545 -8.41 9.10 -4.79
N GLY A 546 -7.46 10.03 -4.80
CA GLY A 546 -6.46 10.20 -3.76
C GLY A 546 -6.24 11.66 -3.38
N ARG A 547 -6.06 11.92 -2.07
CA ARG A 547 -5.71 13.23 -1.52
C ARG A 547 -6.65 14.37 -1.95
N VAL A 548 -7.93 14.09 -2.01
CA VAL A 548 -8.95 15.12 -2.27
C VAL A 548 -9.10 15.98 -1.02
N VAL A 549 -9.07 17.29 -1.19
CA VAL A 549 -9.37 18.20 -0.09
C VAL A 549 -10.90 18.32 0.02
N ALA A 550 -11.50 17.60 0.96
CA ALA A 550 -12.89 17.83 1.32
C ALA A 550 -12.95 19.12 2.15
N ILE A 551 -13.51 20.16 1.55
CA ILE A 551 -14.01 21.31 2.30
C ILE A 551 -15.49 21.06 2.44
N PRO A 552 -16.05 21.15 3.66
CA PRO A 552 -17.50 21.13 3.82
C PRO A 552 -18.05 22.41 3.17
N ASP A 553 -18.28 22.35 1.89
CA ASP A 553 -19.08 23.33 1.18
C ASP A 553 -20.53 22.91 1.38
N ARG A 554 -21.24 23.67 2.19
CA ARG A 554 -22.66 23.45 2.49
C ARG A 554 -23.56 23.61 1.26
N GLU A 555 -23.09 24.29 0.21
CA GLU A 555 -23.88 24.61 -0.97
C GLU A 555 -23.60 23.68 -2.14
N THR A 556 -22.36 23.26 -2.34
CA THR A 556 -21.97 22.49 -3.51
C THR A 556 -21.56 21.05 -3.23
N GLY A 557 -21.23 20.73 -2.00
CA GLY A 557 -20.73 19.39 -1.64
C GLY A 557 -19.38 19.01 -2.27
N TYR A 558 -18.73 19.94 -2.94
CA TYR A 558 -17.51 19.71 -3.69
C TYR A 558 -16.28 19.66 -2.79
N PRO A 559 -15.36 18.72 -3.05
CA PRO A 559 -13.96 18.94 -2.70
C PRO A 559 -13.48 20.17 -3.48
N MET A 560 -12.86 21.13 -2.82
CA MET A 560 -12.39 22.37 -3.48
C MET A 560 -11.39 22.13 -4.64
N ALA A 561 -10.77 20.98 -4.70
CA ALA A 561 -9.97 20.53 -5.83
C ALA A 561 -10.74 20.52 -7.16
N ALA A 562 -12.07 20.39 -7.13
CA ALA A 562 -12.91 20.42 -8.32
C ALA A 562 -13.16 21.83 -8.89
N LEU A 563 -12.81 22.91 -8.18
CA LEU A 563 -13.08 24.28 -8.62
C LEU A 563 -12.08 24.84 -9.64
N GLY A 564 -10.99 24.15 -9.94
CA GLY A 564 -9.95 24.72 -10.77
C GLY A 564 -9.41 23.79 -11.85
N GLN A 565 -10.03 23.77 -13.01
CA GLN A 565 -9.44 23.15 -14.19
C GLN A 565 -8.31 23.99 -14.85
N ASN A 566 -8.04 25.17 -14.32
CA ASN A 566 -6.85 25.92 -14.69
C ASN A 566 -5.81 25.74 -13.58
N PRO A 567 -4.69 25.05 -13.82
CA PRO A 567 -3.69 24.78 -12.78
C PRO A 567 -3.11 26.05 -12.14
N VAL A 568 -3.12 27.18 -12.85
CA VAL A 568 -2.67 28.47 -12.31
C VAL A 568 -3.74 29.09 -11.41
N VAL A 569 -4.99 29.10 -11.86
CA VAL A 569 -6.12 29.69 -11.10
C VAL A 569 -6.52 28.75 -9.94
N GLY A 570 -6.57 27.44 -10.16
CA GLY A 570 -6.84 26.44 -9.13
C GLY A 570 -5.76 26.42 -8.06
N GLY A 571 -4.50 26.54 -8.43
CA GLY A 571 -3.38 26.68 -7.50
C GLY A 571 -3.45 27.98 -6.72
N LEU A 572 -3.85 29.10 -7.34
CA LEU A 572 -3.98 30.39 -6.68
C LEU A 572 -5.18 30.46 -5.74
N ILE A 573 -6.34 29.98 -6.18
CA ILE A 573 -7.56 29.89 -5.37
C ILE A 573 -7.35 28.85 -4.26
N GLY A 574 -6.79 27.69 -4.56
CA GLY A 574 -6.44 26.69 -3.56
C GLY A 574 -5.48 27.24 -2.50
N SER A 575 -4.47 28.02 -2.90
CA SER A 575 -3.52 28.65 -1.97
C SER A 575 -4.15 29.79 -1.14
N LEU A 576 -5.10 30.53 -1.71
CA LEU A 576 -5.83 31.58 -0.99
C LEU A 576 -6.82 31.01 0.01
N VAL A 577 -7.57 29.99 -0.38
CA VAL A 577 -8.48 29.27 0.52
C VAL A 577 -7.69 28.50 1.56
N ASP A 578 -6.56 27.94 1.17
CA ASP A 578 -5.63 27.25 2.08
C ASP A 578 -5.09 28.16 3.16
N LYS A 579 -4.90 29.45 2.88
CA LYS A 579 -4.52 30.47 3.86
C LYS A 579 -5.68 30.97 4.71
N ALA A 580 -6.90 30.98 4.18
CA ALA A 580 -8.07 31.55 4.82
C ALA A 580 -8.81 30.58 5.76
N LEU A 581 -8.69 29.26 5.54
CA LEU A 581 -9.39 28.27 6.34
C LEU A 581 -8.54 27.79 7.54
N PRO A 582 -9.13 27.73 8.74
CA PRO A 582 -8.46 27.11 9.89
C PRO A 582 -8.03 25.67 9.59
N ALA A 583 -6.81 25.29 10.01
CA ALA A 583 -6.24 23.95 9.77
C ALA A 583 -7.18 22.79 10.19
N LYS A 584 -7.99 23.00 11.23
CA LYS A 584 -8.98 22.03 11.71
C LYS A 584 -10.15 21.76 10.76
N LEU A 585 -10.37 22.65 9.76
CA LEU A 585 -11.40 22.50 8.74
C LEU A 585 -10.86 21.90 7.44
N LYS A 586 -9.54 21.75 7.33
CA LYS A 586 -8.89 21.14 6.17
C LYS A 586 -8.72 19.68 6.42
N LYS A 587 -9.41 18.87 5.66
CA LYS A 587 -9.29 17.43 5.73
C LYS A 587 -8.94 16.91 4.34
N THR A 588 -7.78 16.28 4.20
CA THR A 588 -7.44 15.54 2.99
C THR A 588 -7.96 14.13 3.14
N ILE A 589 -8.74 13.65 2.19
CA ILE A 589 -9.38 12.33 2.22
C ILE A 589 -9.23 11.63 0.88
N GLY A 590 -9.22 10.30 0.89
CA GLY A 590 -9.62 9.49 -0.25
C GLY A 590 -11.14 9.30 -0.22
N THR A 591 -11.84 9.69 -1.27
CA THR A 591 -13.29 9.54 -1.38
C THR A 591 -13.68 9.14 -2.79
N PRO A 592 -14.68 8.27 -2.99
CA PRO A 592 -15.21 8.00 -4.31
C PRO A 592 -15.99 9.19 -4.85
N LEU A 593 -15.96 9.34 -6.19
CA LEU A 593 -16.74 10.34 -6.91
C LEU A 593 -17.58 9.64 -7.99
N VAL A 594 -18.65 10.33 -8.45
CA VAL A 594 -19.41 9.96 -9.63
C VAL A 594 -19.51 11.15 -10.58
N MET A 595 -19.43 10.88 -11.89
CA MET A 595 -19.70 11.85 -12.95
C MET A 595 -20.79 11.27 -13.85
N LEU A 596 -21.97 11.87 -13.82
CA LEU A 596 -23.09 11.41 -14.63
C LEU A 596 -22.90 11.80 -16.10
N ASN A 597 -23.13 10.86 -17.00
CA ASN A 597 -23.11 11.10 -18.44
C ASN A 597 -24.42 11.75 -18.88
N THR A 598 -24.37 13.00 -19.24
CA THR A 598 -25.52 13.79 -19.75
C THR A 598 -25.70 13.68 -21.26
N GLY A 599 -24.81 12.92 -21.94
CA GLY A 599 -24.89 12.62 -23.36
C GLY A 599 -25.42 11.22 -23.63
N THR A 600 -24.84 10.56 -24.63
CA THR A 600 -25.08 9.12 -24.93
C THR A 600 -23.76 8.36 -24.81
N ASN A 601 -23.81 7.03 -24.86
CA ASN A 601 -22.60 6.20 -24.81
C ASN A 601 -21.66 6.46 -26.01
N GLU A 602 -22.19 6.84 -27.18
CA GLU A 602 -21.43 7.17 -28.39
C GLU A 602 -20.96 8.64 -28.42
N ALA A 603 -21.63 9.52 -27.65
CA ALA A 603 -21.34 10.95 -27.59
C ALA A 603 -21.32 11.43 -26.13
N MET A 604 -20.37 10.92 -25.38
CA MET A 604 -20.25 11.15 -23.94
C MET A 604 -20.04 12.62 -23.60
N LYS A 605 -20.81 13.10 -22.63
CA LYS A 605 -20.61 14.40 -21.97
C LYS A 605 -20.93 14.19 -20.49
N PHE A 606 -20.13 14.75 -19.63
CA PHE A 606 -20.29 14.48 -18.21
C PHE A 606 -20.68 15.72 -17.42
N ALA A 607 -21.57 15.54 -16.48
CA ALA A 607 -21.80 16.51 -15.42
C ALA A 607 -20.53 16.66 -14.56
N ARG A 608 -20.48 17.73 -13.78
CA ARG A 608 -19.38 17.90 -12.81
C ARG A 608 -19.36 16.74 -11.80
N PRO A 609 -18.18 16.37 -11.27
CA PRO A 609 -18.08 15.28 -10.33
C PRO A 609 -18.81 15.60 -9.02
N LEU A 610 -19.51 14.60 -8.52
CA LEU A 610 -20.22 14.63 -7.25
C LEU A 610 -19.56 13.67 -6.27
N VAL A 611 -19.49 14.04 -4.99
CA VAL A 611 -19.07 13.14 -3.92
C VAL A 611 -20.24 12.26 -3.48
N PHE A 612 -19.94 11.04 -3.10
CA PHE A 612 -20.92 10.20 -2.42
C PHE A 612 -21.07 10.64 -0.96
N ARG A 613 -22.34 10.74 -0.53
CA ARG A 613 -22.73 11.11 0.83
C ARG A 613 -23.69 10.09 1.40
N ASP A 614 -23.76 9.99 2.72
CA ASP A 614 -24.80 9.21 3.39
C ASP A 614 -26.13 9.99 3.52
N GLU A 615 -27.11 9.36 4.13
CA GLU A 615 -28.43 9.94 4.39
C GLU A 615 -28.39 11.18 5.31
N GLN A 616 -27.33 11.37 6.07
CA GLN A 616 -27.05 12.54 6.91
C GLN A 616 -26.24 13.62 6.17
N ASN A 617 -26.03 13.47 4.87
CA ASN A 617 -25.27 14.38 4.03
C ASN A 617 -23.77 14.47 4.41
N VAL A 618 -23.20 13.41 4.99
CA VAL A 618 -21.78 13.32 5.32
C VAL A 618 -21.03 12.61 4.19
N VAL A 619 -19.87 13.14 3.79
CA VAL A 619 -19.04 12.57 2.73
C VAL A 619 -18.52 11.19 3.12
N ILE A 620 -18.67 10.21 2.25
CA ILE A 620 -18.17 8.85 2.44
C ILE A 620 -16.65 8.84 2.44
N GLN A 621 -16.06 8.19 3.44
CA GLN A 621 -14.62 8.06 3.62
C GLN A 621 -14.29 6.65 4.10
N PRO A 622 -13.60 5.82 3.31
CA PRO A 622 -13.22 4.47 3.75
C PRO A 622 -12.04 4.46 4.75
N GLY A 623 -11.45 5.63 5.01
CA GLY A 623 -10.26 5.80 5.84
C GLY A 623 -9.01 6.03 5.02
N GLY A 624 -8.12 6.85 5.60
CA GLY A 624 -6.91 7.30 4.92
C GLY A 624 -7.13 8.46 3.94
N ALA A 625 -6.06 8.90 3.32
CA ALA A 625 -6.09 10.03 2.40
C ALA A 625 -5.27 9.79 1.13
N HIS A 626 -4.49 8.71 1.09
CA HIS A 626 -3.50 8.51 0.04
C HIS A 626 -4.15 8.07 -1.27
N GLU A 627 -4.95 7.02 -1.25
CA GLU A 627 -5.74 6.56 -2.40
C GLU A 627 -6.97 5.77 -1.93
N THR A 628 -8.04 5.80 -2.72
CA THR A 628 -9.24 5.00 -2.55
C THR A 628 -9.54 4.31 -3.87
N GLY A 629 -9.58 2.98 -3.89
CA GLY A 629 -10.16 2.23 -5.01
C GLY A 629 -11.68 2.24 -4.90
N ALA A 630 -12.38 2.48 -6.00
CA ALA A 630 -13.84 2.46 -6.03
C ALA A 630 -14.35 2.02 -7.40
N VAL A 631 -15.38 1.19 -7.41
CA VAL A 631 -16.10 0.78 -8.63
C VAL A 631 -17.58 0.65 -8.35
N GLY A 632 -18.41 0.91 -9.36
CA GLY A 632 -19.82 0.54 -9.35
C GLY A 632 -19.98 -0.97 -9.46
N THR A 633 -21.00 -1.53 -8.81
CA THR A 633 -21.20 -2.98 -8.83
C THR A 633 -22.66 -3.35 -8.62
N LEU A 634 -23.03 -4.53 -9.11
CA LEU A 634 -24.33 -5.18 -8.83
C LEU A 634 -24.23 -6.20 -7.66
N LEU A 635 -23.05 -6.37 -7.06
CA LEU A 635 -22.92 -7.16 -5.84
C LEU A 635 -23.73 -6.58 -4.70
N GLY A 636 -24.36 -7.45 -3.87
CA GLY A 636 -25.19 -7.06 -2.74
C GLY A 636 -26.66 -6.89 -3.08
N GLY A 637 -27.07 -7.05 -4.33
CA GLY A 637 -28.46 -6.97 -4.80
C GLY A 637 -29.07 -5.57 -4.71
N ASN A 638 -30.34 -5.43 -5.07
CA ASN A 638 -31.14 -4.20 -4.95
C ASN A 638 -30.62 -2.98 -5.74
N GLY A 639 -29.97 -3.19 -6.89
CA GLY A 639 -29.52 -2.14 -7.81
C GLY A 639 -28.05 -1.78 -7.68
N PRO A 640 -27.64 -0.62 -8.20
CA PRO A 640 -26.28 -0.14 -8.13
C PRO A 640 -25.77 -0.03 -6.69
N ASN A 641 -24.63 -0.61 -6.45
CA ASN A 641 -23.90 -0.54 -5.17
C ASN A 641 -22.46 -0.06 -5.44
N LEU A 642 -21.75 0.27 -4.38
CA LEU A 642 -20.38 0.74 -4.49
C LEU A 642 -19.44 -0.22 -3.75
N LEU A 643 -18.50 -0.81 -4.47
CA LEU A 643 -17.36 -1.50 -3.86
C LEU A 643 -16.23 -0.50 -3.69
N ILE A 644 -15.78 -0.29 -2.45
CA ILE A 644 -14.67 0.60 -2.15
C ILE A 644 -13.59 -0.10 -1.34
N CYS A 645 -12.37 0.41 -1.48
CA CYS A 645 -11.24 -0.05 -0.69
C CYS A 645 -10.66 1.12 0.11
N ASN A 646 -10.20 0.86 1.33
CA ASN A 646 -9.37 1.84 2.02
C ASN A 646 -7.89 1.68 1.65
N GLU A 647 -7.07 2.68 1.97
CA GLU A 647 -5.64 2.64 1.66
C GLU A 647 -4.88 1.50 2.35
N ALA A 648 -5.42 0.99 3.47
CA ALA A 648 -4.84 -0.12 4.20
C ALA A 648 -5.12 -1.51 3.59
N GLY A 649 -6.04 -1.62 2.61
CA GLY A 649 -6.27 -2.85 1.90
C GLY A 649 -7.59 -3.57 2.18
N ARG A 650 -8.44 -3.03 3.05
CA ARG A 650 -9.76 -3.58 3.34
C ARG A 650 -10.79 -3.18 2.29
N MET A 651 -11.75 -4.05 2.03
CA MET A 651 -12.81 -3.84 1.07
C MET A 651 -14.18 -3.75 1.74
N PHE A 652 -15.00 -2.83 1.24
CA PHE A 652 -16.32 -2.56 1.77
C PHE A 652 -17.34 -2.49 0.65
N LEU A 653 -18.49 -3.11 0.85
CA LEU A 653 -19.64 -3.04 -0.04
C LEU A 653 -20.69 -2.10 0.57
N LEU A 654 -20.98 -1.02 -0.13
CA LEU A 654 -21.90 0.03 0.29
C LEU A 654 -23.19 -0.08 -0.50
N PRO A 655 -24.35 -0.17 0.17
CA PRO A 655 -25.63 -0.21 -0.54
C PRO A 655 -25.94 1.15 -1.18
N GLY A 656 -26.19 1.16 -2.50
CA GLY A 656 -26.39 2.40 -3.25
C GLY A 656 -27.63 3.18 -2.83
N ASN A 657 -28.67 2.49 -2.35
CA ASN A 657 -29.87 3.13 -1.79
C ASN A 657 -29.62 3.90 -0.48
N LYS A 658 -28.44 3.81 0.10
CA LYS A 658 -27.96 4.58 1.26
C LYS A 658 -27.00 5.71 0.87
N LEU A 659 -26.75 5.87 -0.42
CA LEU A 659 -25.85 6.86 -0.96
C LEU A 659 -26.62 7.96 -1.67
N GLN A 660 -26.19 9.18 -1.46
CA GLN A 660 -26.70 10.37 -2.16
C GLN A 660 -25.59 10.92 -3.06
N THR A 661 -25.98 11.27 -4.27
CA THR A 661 -25.11 11.90 -5.28
C THR A 661 -25.69 13.23 -5.76
N THR A 662 -26.57 13.83 -4.95
CA THR A 662 -27.12 15.16 -5.26
C THR A 662 -26.12 16.26 -4.93
N PRO A 663 -26.08 17.35 -5.73
CA PRO A 663 -25.23 18.51 -5.51
C PRO A 663 -25.38 19.14 -4.14
#